data_4d24306e187615c831e42cb406dd2573
#
_entry.id   4d24306e187615c831e42cb406dd2573
#
_cell.length_a   1.000
_cell.length_b   1.000
_cell.length_c   1.000
_cell.angle_alpha   90.00
_cell.angle_beta   90.00
_cell.angle_gamma   90.00
#
_symmetry.space_group_name_H-M   'P 1'
#
loop_
_entity.id
_entity.type
_entity.pdbx_description
1 polymer ?
#
loop_
_entity_poly.entity_id
_entity_poly.type
_entity_poly.pdbx_seq_one_letter_code
_entity_poly.pdbx_strand_id
1 'polypeptide(L)'
;MSQINRLSSGGRIDRNRPLTFSFNGQHYQGYAGDTLAAALLANGVDIVGRSFKYSRARGIVAAGAEEPNAILQIGSREATQIPNVRATQQALYGGLVATSTNGWPNVQNDLMGIFGKVGGKLMPPGFYYKTFMYPQSMWMTYEKYIRKAAGLGRAPTEVDPDSYDWMNHHCDVLVVGAGPAGLAAALAAARSGARVILADEQEEFGGSLLDTRETLDGKPAAEWVADAVAELQGLPEVILLPRSTVNGYHDHNFLTIHERRTDHLGEVAPLGQVRQRVHRVRAKRVVLAAGAHERPLVYGNNDLPGNMLAGAVSTYVRRYGVAPGKKLVLATNNDYAYRVALDWQEAGLQVVAIADARANPRGEWVEEARQRGMRVITGSSVIEARGGKRVSGAKVARIDLQAMRASGGEWLDCDLIASSGGYSPVVHLASHLGGKPEWREEILAFVPGEGLQKRICAGAVNGVFGLAEVLADGYQAGSRAALDAGYKTAAGSLPKVQPRREEAPVALFQVPHEKPTARAPKQFVDPQNDVTAAAIELACREGFESIEHVKRYTALGFGTDQGKLGNINGLAIAARAQGKSIADTGTTMFRPNYTPVTFGAVAGRHCGHLFEPVRFTALHAWHVKNGAEFEDVGQWKRPWYFPRRGEDMHAAVARECRAVREAVGLLDASTLGKIDIQGPDAREFLNRVYTNAWTKLDVGKARYGLMCKEDGMVFDDGVTACLADNHFVMTTTTGGAARVLEWLELYHQTEWPELKVYFNSVTDHYATLTLSGPNSRKLLAEVTDIDLDKDAFPFMTWKEGKVAGVPARVFRISFTGELSYEVNVQADYAMGVLEALAEHGAKYGLTPYGTETMHVLRAEKGFIIVGQDTDASVTPDDLNMGWAVGRSKPFSWIGWRGMNRADCLREDRKQLVGLRPSNPQEVLPEGAQLVFDTQQAIPMKMVGHVTSSYMSASLGHGFALAVVKGGLKRMGQKVYAPLADGRFIEAEICSSVFYDPKGERQNVD
;
A
#
# COMPACT_ATOMS: atom_id res chain seq x y z
N MET A 1 -31.51 -30.84 5.37
CA MET A 1 -32.39 -29.86 6.03
C MET A 1 -33.08 -29.05 4.91
N SER A 2 -34.40 -28.86 4.96
CA SER A 2 -35.11 -28.04 3.97
C SER A 2 -34.70 -26.58 4.13
N GLN A 3 -34.32 -25.90 3.04
CA GLN A 3 -34.06 -24.45 3.01
C GLN A 3 -35.39 -23.72 3.17
N ILE A 4 -35.72 -23.34 4.40
CA ILE A 4 -37.06 -22.85 4.79
C ILE A 4 -37.50 -21.56 4.10
N ASN A 5 -36.56 -20.75 3.63
CA ASN A 5 -36.80 -19.50 2.93
C ASN A 5 -36.52 -19.58 1.43
N ARG A 6 -36.18 -20.78 0.88
CA ARG A 6 -35.96 -20.94 -0.55
C ARG A 6 -37.29 -21.07 -1.28
N LEU A 7 -37.51 -20.24 -2.31
CA LEU A 7 -38.64 -20.33 -3.17
C LEU A 7 -38.57 -21.62 -4.03
N SER A 8 -39.76 -22.22 -4.34
CA SER A 8 -39.85 -23.46 -5.12
C SER A 8 -39.35 -23.33 -6.55
N SER A 9 -39.38 -22.12 -7.09
CA SER A 9 -38.96 -21.80 -8.46
C SER A 9 -38.27 -20.43 -8.51
N GLY A 10 -37.76 -20.07 -9.69
CA GLY A 10 -37.07 -18.81 -9.91
C GLY A 10 -35.63 -18.81 -9.40
N GLY A 11 -34.99 -17.66 -9.53
CA GLY A 11 -33.57 -17.48 -9.27
C GLY A 11 -32.68 -17.88 -10.44
N ARG A 12 -31.46 -17.31 -10.45
CA ARG A 12 -30.38 -17.58 -11.44
C ARG A 12 -29.36 -18.58 -10.89
N ILE A 13 -29.79 -19.44 -9.97
CA ILE A 13 -28.97 -20.48 -9.34
C ILE A 13 -29.15 -21.82 -10.09
N ASP A 14 -28.13 -22.67 -10.04
CA ASP A 14 -28.21 -24.03 -10.59
C ASP A 14 -28.74 -25.02 -9.53
N ARG A 15 -30.03 -25.28 -9.56
CA ARG A 15 -30.71 -26.18 -8.62
C ARG A 15 -30.30 -27.66 -8.77
N ASN A 16 -29.63 -28.02 -9.89
CA ASN A 16 -29.12 -29.37 -10.12
C ASN A 16 -27.72 -29.58 -9.49
N ARG A 17 -27.10 -28.50 -8.98
CA ARG A 17 -25.77 -28.55 -8.33
C ARG A 17 -25.87 -28.11 -6.89
N PRO A 18 -26.39 -28.95 -5.97
CA PRO A 18 -26.40 -28.64 -4.54
C PRO A 18 -24.98 -28.60 -3.99
N LEU A 19 -24.72 -27.65 -3.07
CA LEU A 19 -23.48 -27.46 -2.40
C LEU A 19 -23.68 -27.53 -0.89
N THR A 20 -22.75 -28.17 -0.16
CA THR A 20 -22.73 -28.17 1.31
C THR A 20 -21.68 -27.21 1.82
N PHE A 21 -21.99 -26.50 2.90
CA PHE A 21 -21.08 -25.58 3.57
C PHE A 21 -21.35 -25.59 5.09
N SER A 22 -20.48 -24.96 5.86
CA SER A 22 -20.69 -24.80 7.28
C SER A 22 -20.61 -23.33 7.72
N PHE A 23 -21.45 -22.97 8.69
CA PHE A 23 -21.40 -21.67 9.35
C PHE A 23 -21.45 -21.87 10.87
N ASN A 24 -20.45 -21.35 11.59
CA ASN A 24 -20.29 -21.52 13.03
C ASN A 24 -20.39 -23.00 13.48
N GLY A 25 -19.83 -23.91 12.72
CA GLY A 25 -19.81 -25.34 12.97
C GLY A 25 -21.10 -26.08 12.64
N GLN A 26 -22.15 -25.44 12.14
CA GLN A 26 -23.37 -26.08 11.65
C GLN A 26 -23.31 -26.24 10.13
N HIS A 27 -23.76 -27.38 9.62
CA HIS A 27 -23.80 -27.69 8.20
C HIS A 27 -25.12 -27.23 7.55
N TYR A 28 -24.99 -26.66 6.37
CA TYR A 28 -26.09 -26.13 5.58
C TYR A 28 -25.97 -26.58 4.12
N GLN A 29 -27.04 -26.39 3.35
CA GLN A 29 -27.06 -26.59 1.89
C GLN A 29 -27.38 -25.29 1.15
N GLY A 30 -26.80 -25.13 -0.02
CA GLY A 30 -27.11 -24.09 -0.99
C GLY A 30 -26.93 -24.65 -2.39
N TYR A 31 -26.90 -23.79 -3.38
CA TYR A 31 -26.75 -24.18 -4.80
C TYR A 31 -25.58 -23.42 -5.45
N ALA A 32 -25.05 -23.99 -6.54
CA ALA A 32 -24.11 -23.24 -7.37
C ALA A 32 -24.79 -21.97 -7.94
N GLY A 33 -24.08 -20.83 -7.84
CA GLY A 33 -24.63 -19.51 -8.15
C GLY A 33 -25.18 -18.74 -6.94
N ASP A 34 -25.30 -19.38 -5.76
CA ASP A 34 -25.56 -18.65 -4.51
C ASP A 34 -24.32 -17.84 -4.08
N THR A 35 -24.53 -16.71 -3.42
CA THR A 35 -23.55 -16.16 -2.49
C THR A 35 -23.70 -16.84 -1.12
N LEU A 36 -22.67 -16.75 -0.28
CA LEU A 36 -22.76 -17.24 1.10
C LEU A 36 -23.93 -16.57 1.84
N ALA A 37 -24.17 -15.27 1.64
CA ALA A 37 -25.31 -14.55 2.21
C ALA A 37 -26.67 -15.11 1.73
N ALA A 38 -26.82 -15.37 0.44
CA ALA A 38 -28.04 -15.95 -0.12
C ALA A 38 -28.32 -17.36 0.46
N ALA A 39 -27.28 -18.18 0.58
CA ALA A 39 -27.40 -19.51 1.14
C ALA A 39 -27.73 -19.48 2.65
N LEU A 40 -27.15 -18.55 3.44
CA LEU A 40 -27.50 -18.36 4.85
C LEU A 40 -28.96 -17.94 5.04
N LEU A 41 -29.43 -16.95 4.28
CA LEU A 41 -30.82 -16.50 4.32
C LEU A 41 -31.80 -17.62 3.87
N ALA A 42 -31.45 -18.41 2.84
CA ALA A 42 -32.25 -19.54 2.38
C ALA A 42 -32.46 -20.57 3.48
N ASN A 43 -31.47 -20.77 4.35
CA ASN A 43 -31.52 -21.70 5.49
C ASN A 43 -32.11 -21.07 6.75
N GLY A 44 -32.58 -19.82 6.72
CA GLY A 44 -33.18 -19.14 7.88
C GLY A 44 -32.17 -18.67 8.93
N VAL A 45 -30.93 -18.40 8.51
CA VAL A 45 -29.92 -17.83 9.41
C VAL A 45 -30.13 -16.32 9.49
N ASP A 46 -30.73 -15.85 10.57
CA ASP A 46 -31.08 -14.44 10.78
C ASP A 46 -29.93 -13.64 11.40
N ILE A 47 -29.10 -14.27 12.23
CA ILE A 47 -28.03 -13.56 12.98
C ILE A 47 -26.67 -14.01 12.46
N VAL A 48 -25.92 -13.08 11.88
CA VAL A 48 -24.59 -13.33 11.32
C VAL A 48 -23.46 -12.72 12.14
N GLY A 49 -23.79 -11.79 13.05
CA GLY A 49 -22.82 -11.11 13.89
C GLY A 49 -23.47 -10.38 15.07
N ARG A 50 -22.63 -9.71 15.87
CA ARG A 50 -23.02 -8.84 16.97
C ARG A 50 -22.45 -7.45 16.81
N SER A 51 -23.15 -6.44 17.26
CA SER A 51 -22.71 -5.07 17.15
C SER A 51 -21.59 -4.72 18.14
N PHE A 52 -20.79 -3.72 17.76
CA PHE A 52 -19.55 -3.35 18.47
C PHE A 52 -19.79 -2.86 19.92
N LYS A 53 -20.61 -1.82 20.09
CA LYS A 53 -20.78 -1.14 21.41
C LYS A 53 -21.89 -1.76 22.25
N TYR A 54 -22.95 -2.25 21.61
CA TYR A 54 -24.17 -2.68 22.30
C TYR A 54 -24.40 -4.19 22.25
N SER A 55 -23.55 -4.94 21.53
CA SER A 55 -23.68 -6.40 21.34
C SER A 55 -25.07 -6.84 20.85
N ARG A 56 -25.72 -6.00 20.03
CA ARG A 56 -27.05 -6.27 19.48
C ARG A 56 -26.93 -7.26 18.33
N ALA A 57 -27.95 -8.09 18.14
CA ALA A 57 -28.00 -9.01 17.01
C ALA A 57 -27.94 -8.25 15.69
N ARG A 58 -27.16 -8.74 14.74
CA ARG A 58 -27.00 -8.20 13.38
C ARG A 58 -27.35 -9.25 12.35
N GLY A 59 -28.24 -8.88 11.42
CA GLY A 59 -28.61 -9.68 10.25
C GLY A 59 -28.02 -9.13 8.98
N ILE A 60 -28.28 -9.81 7.85
CA ILE A 60 -27.92 -9.37 6.51
C ILE A 60 -28.87 -8.25 6.10
N VAL A 61 -28.34 -7.13 5.64
CA VAL A 61 -29.06 -5.90 5.28
C VAL A 61 -29.05 -5.66 3.78
N ALA A 62 -27.96 -5.97 3.11
CA ALA A 62 -27.71 -5.67 1.69
C ALA A 62 -27.42 -6.94 0.89
N ALA A 63 -27.20 -6.79 -0.43
CA ALA A 63 -26.87 -7.89 -1.32
C ALA A 63 -25.52 -7.72 -2.04
N GLY A 64 -24.83 -6.62 -1.82
CA GLY A 64 -23.57 -6.25 -2.50
C GLY A 64 -22.44 -5.86 -1.55
N ALA A 65 -21.52 -5.05 -2.05
CA ALA A 65 -20.33 -4.57 -1.33
C ALA A 65 -20.67 -3.62 -0.15
N GLU A 66 -21.87 -3.10 -0.11
CA GLU A 66 -22.39 -2.20 0.92
C GLU A 66 -22.85 -2.93 2.19
N GLU A 67 -22.85 -4.29 2.22
CA GLU A 67 -23.25 -5.07 3.40
C GLU A 67 -22.39 -4.75 4.64
N PRO A 68 -22.99 -4.24 5.73
CA PRO A 68 -22.22 -3.78 6.88
C PRO A 68 -22.01 -4.84 7.98
N ASN A 69 -22.81 -5.90 8.03
CA ASN A 69 -22.93 -6.81 9.18
C ASN A 69 -22.38 -8.21 8.92
N ALA A 70 -22.55 -8.73 7.69
CA ALA A 70 -22.17 -10.08 7.35
C ALA A 70 -20.67 -10.15 6.96
N ILE A 71 -19.83 -9.73 7.89
CA ILE A 71 -18.36 -9.72 7.77
C ILE A 71 -17.83 -10.95 8.49
N LEU A 72 -17.36 -11.92 7.72
CA LEU A 72 -17.07 -13.27 8.21
C LEU A 72 -15.61 -13.65 8.00
N GLN A 73 -15.15 -14.66 8.71
CA GLN A 73 -13.87 -15.31 8.46
C GLN A 73 -14.13 -16.59 7.64
N ILE A 74 -13.42 -16.75 6.53
CA ILE A 74 -13.60 -17.81 5.56
C ILE A 74 -12.36 -18.69 5.51
N GLY A 75 -12.53 -20.00 5.47
CA GLY A 75 -11.47 -20.98 5.31
C GLY A 75 -11.45 -22.03 6.43
N SER A 76 -11.12 -23.27 6.07
CA SER A 76 -11.04 -24.44 6.96
C SER A 76 -9.70 -24.55 7.66
N ARG A 77 -8.60 -24.14 6.98
CA ARG A 77 -7.21 -24.21 7.47
C ARG A 77 -6.73 -22.82 7.88
N GLU A 78 -6.04 -22.72 9.01
CA GLU A 78 -5.56 -21.45 9.55
C GLU A 78 -4.68 -20.70 8.53
N ALA A 79 -3.74 -21.36 7.88
CA ALA A 79 -2.83 -20.75 6.91
C ALA A 79 -3.52 -20.07 5.72
N THR A 80 -4.72 -20.51 5.33
CA THR A 80 -5.45 -20.03 4.14
C THR A 80 -6.69 -19.23 4.48
N GLN A 81 -6.96 -18.96 5.77
CA GLN A 81 -8.11 -18.18 6.18
C GLN A 81 -8.01 -16.72 5.72
N ILE A 82 -9.14 -16.20 5.28
CA ILE A 82 -9.28 -14.76 4.98
C ILE A 82 -10.26 -14.16 5.99
N PRO A 83 -9.82 -13.20 6.81
CA PRO A 83 -10.72 -12.45 7.69
C PRO A 83 -11.46 -11.36 6.93
N ASN A 84 -12.56 -10.90 7.51
CA ASN A 84 -13.31 -9.71 7.07
C ASN A 84 -13.87 -9.81 5.65
N VAL A 85 -14.27 -11.01 5.22
CA VAL A 85 -14.92 -11.23 3.94
C VAL A 85 -16.42 -10.98 4.05
N ARG A 86 -16.98 -10.21 3.12
CA ARG A 86 -18.43 -10.02 3.05
C ARG A 86 -19.11 -11.25 2.47
N ALA A 87 -20.06 -11.79 3.19
CA ALA A 87 -20.84 -12.95 2.76
C ALA A 87 -21.61 -12.70 1.45
N THR A 88 -21.97 -11.45 1.16
CA THR A 88 -22.65 -11.01 -0.07
C THR A 88 -21.74 -11.00 -1.31
N GLN A 89 -20.42 -10.96 -1.11
CA GLN A 89 -19.41 -10.98 -2.18
C GLN A 89 -18.67 -12.32 -2.30
N GLN A 90 -18.92 -13.25 -1.36
CA GLN A 90 -18.34 -14.60 -1.38
C GLN A 90 -19.26 -15.54 -2.13
N ALA A 91 -18.82 -16.03 -3.30
CA ALA A 91 -19.52 -17.12 -4.02
C ALA A 91 -19.49 -18.40 -3.17
N LEU A 92 -20.60 -19.12 -3.17
CA LEU A 92 -20.70 -20.40 -2.47
C LEU A 92 -19.96 -21.50 -3.23
N TYR A 93 -19.14 -22.26 -2.52
CA TYR A 93 -18.48 -23.47 -3.04
C TYR A 93 -18.65 -24.64 -2.08
N GLY A 94 -18.49 -25.87 -2.59
CA GLY A 94 -18.59 -27.07 -1.75
C GLY A 94 -17.50 -27.14 -0.69
N GLY A 95 -17.88 -27.41 0.56
CA GLY A 95 -16.96 -27.46 1.69
C GLY A 95 -16.58 -26.10 2.29
N LEU A 96 -17.18 -24.99 1.86
CA LEU A 96 -16.91 -23.68 2.42
C LEU A 96 -17.14 -23.69 3.94
N VAL A 97 -16.16 -23.19 4.69
CA VAL A 97 -16.24 -22.99 6.14
C VAL A 97 -16.25 -21.47 6.43
N ALA A 98 -17.29 -21.02 7.10
CA ALA A 98 -17.43 -19.63 7.51
C ALA A 98 -17.70 -19.53 9.02
N THR A 99 -17.11 -18.51 9.64
CA THR A 99 -17.34 -18.21 11.05
C THR A 99 -17.60 -16.73 11.28
N SER A 100 -18.49 -16.43 12.20
CA SER A 100 -18.66 -15.07 12.69
C SER A 100 -17.44 -14.63 13.50
N THR A 101 -17.17 -13.34 13.48
CA THR A 101 -15.95 -12.74 14.06
C THR A 101 -16.12 -12.27 15.51
N ASN A 102 -17.34 -12.29 16.05
CA ASN A 102 -17.67 -11.91 17.43
C ASN A 102 -18.83 -12.72 18.01
N GLY A 103 -19.27 -12.37 19.24
CA GLY A 103 -20.30 -13.11 20.01
C GLY A 103 -19.69 -14.19 20.91
N TRP A 104 -20.04 -14.18 22.20
CA TRP A 104 -19.55 -15.16 23.16
C TRP A 104 -20.68 -15.71 24.04
N PRO A 105 -20.86 -17.06 24.16
CA PRO A 105 -20.07 -18.12 23.50
C PRO A 105 -20.32 -18.25 21.98
N ASN A 106 -21.43 -17.72 21.45
CA ASN A 106 -21.73 -17.69 20.01
C ASN A 106 -22.69 -16.53 19.68
N VAL A 107 -22.90 -16.23 18.41
CA VAL A 107 -23.74 -15.11 17.96
C VAL A 107 -25.21 -15.27 18.27
N GLN A 108 -25.71 -16.50 18.44
CA GLN A 108 -27.13 -16.78 18.78
C GLN A 108 -27.41 -16.55 20.25
N ASN A 109 -26.47 -16.91 21.14
CA ASN A 109 -26.59 -16.83 22.58
C ASN A 109 -25.39 -16.07 23.17
N ASP A 110 -25.39 -14.76 22.95
CA ASP A 110 -24.28 -13.88 23.32
C ASP A 110 -24.50 -13.31 24.74
N LEU A 111 -23.63 -13.74 25.66
CA LEU A 111 -23.65 -13.25 27.04
C LEU A 111 -23.12 -11.80 27.16
N MET A 112 -22.31 -11.33 26.19
CA MET A 112 -21.86 -9.95 26.17
C MET A 112 -23.00 -8.97 25.92
N GLY A 113 -24.14 -9.43 25.38
CA GLY A 113 -25.38 -8.64 25.27
C GLY A 113 -25.94 -8.16 26.58
N ILE A 114 -25.66 -8.87 27.69
CA ILE A 114 -26.04 -8.41 29.06
C ILE A 114 -25.20 -7.19 29.43
N PHE A 115 -23.88 -7.26 29.18
CA PHE A 115 -22.98 -6.12 29.37
C PHE A 115 -23.31 -4.95 28.45
N GLY A 116 -23.74 -5.22 27.20
CA GLY A 116 -24.17 -4.21 26.24
C GLY A 116 -25.35 -3.37 26.71
N LYS A 117 -26.29 -3.96 27.46
CA LYS A 117 -27.41 -3.25 28.05
C LYS A 117 -26.99 -2.29 29.19
N VAL A 118 -26.00 -2.66 29.98
CA VAL A 118 -25.50 -1.86 31.13
C VAL A 118 -24.28 -1.06 30.70
N GLY A 119 -23.32 -1.69 30.01
CA GLY A 119 -22.03 -1.12 29.58
C GLY A 119 -22.10 -0.18 28.37
N GLY A 120 -23.21 -0.18 27.61
CA GLY A 120 -23.40 0.76 26.51
C GLY A 120 -23.34 2.23 26.90
N LYS A 121 -23.57 2.54 28.19
CA LYS A 121 -23.36 3.87 28.76
C LYS A 121 -21.89 4.22 28.99
N LEU A 122 -21.00 3.22 29.03
CA LEU A 122 -19.55 3.40 29.19
C LEU A 122 -18.83 3.60 27.83
N MET A 123 -19.54 3.42 26.72
CA MET A 123 -19.02 3.59 25.37
C MET A 123 -19.77 4.69 24.58
N PRO A 124 -19.84 5.94 25.12
CA PRO A 124 -20.42 7.06 24.39
C PRO A 124 -19.57 7.42 23.16
N PRO A 125 -20.03 8.30 22.25
CA PRO A 125 -19.18 8.88 21.25
C PRO A 125 -17.89 9.42 21.86
N GLY A 126 -16.74 9.15 21.24
CA GLY A 126 -15.44 9.50 21.81
C GLY A 126 -15.05 8.71 23.07
N PHE A 127 -15.58 7.50 23.28
CA PHE A 127 -15.30 6.68 24.47
C PHE A 127 -13.80 6.47 24.70
N TYR A 128 -12.99 6.37 23.64
CA TYR A 128 -11.54 6.25 23.71
C TYR A 128 -10.84 7.52 24.22
N TYR A 129 -11.52 8.68 24.24
CA TYR A 129 -11.06 9.89 24.91
C TYR A 129 -11.70 10.12 26.29
N LYS A 130 -12.76 9.39 26.63
CA LYS A 130 -13.58 9.64 27.83
C LYS A 130 -13.48 8.53 28.87
N THR A 131 -13.52 7.26 28.44
CA THR A 131 -13.74 6.12 29.35
C THR A 131 -12.48 5.31 29.63
N PHE A 132 -11.63 5.07 28.64
CA PHE A 132 -10.47 4.17 28.74
C PHE A 132 -9.11 4.90 28.80
N MET A 133 -9.10 6.13 29.28
CA MET A 133 -7.89 6.96 29.40
C MET A 133 -7.08 6.65 30.66
N TYR A 134 -7.68 6.08 31.69
CA TYR A 134 -7.01 5.86 32.96
C TYR A 134 -7.29 4.44 33.52
N PRO A 135 -6.27 3.78 34.09
CA PRO A 135 -4.85 4.15 34.05
C PRO A 135 -4.24 3.89 32.68
N GLN A 136 -3.38 4.77 32.20
CA GLN A 136 -2.76 4.70 30.88
C GLN A 136 -1.99 3.39 30.64
N SER A 137 -1.39 2.82 31.68
CA SER A 137 -0.66 1.54 31.63
C SER A 137 -1.55 0.35 31.24
N MET A 138 -2.88 0.45 31.41
CA MET A 138 -3.85 -0.59 31.08
C MET A 138 -4.35 -0.53 29.64
N TRP A 139 -3.94 0.49 28.86
CA TRP A 139 -4.45 0.67 27.49
C TRP A 139 -4.30 -0.59 26.62
N MET A 140 -3.12 -1.22 26.64
CA MET A 140 -2.88 -2.45 25.84
C MET A 140 -3.76 -3.64 26.28
N THR A 141 -4.28 -3.61 27.50
CA THR A 141 -5.25 -4.58 27.99
C THR A 141 -6.66 -4.24 27.50
N TYR A 142 -7.08 -2.98 27.64
CA TYR A 142 -8.36 -2.52 27.14
C TYR A 142 -8.52 -2.71 25.64
N GLU A 143 -7.47 -2.41 24.88
CA GLU A 143 -7.45 -2.54 23.43
C GLU A 143 -7.77 -3.96 22.94
N LYS A 144 -7.23 -5.00 23.60
CA LYS A 144 -7.51 -6.40 23.27
C LYS A 144 -9.00 -6.75 23.34
N TYR A 145 -9.69 -6.25 24.36
CA TYR A 145 -11.13 -6.47 24.52
C TYR A 145 -11.95 -5.63 23.55
N ILE A 146 -11.56 -4.38 23.32
CA ILE A 146 -12.21 -3.48 22.37
C ILE A 146 -12.11 -4.06 20.96
N ARG A 147 -10.91 -4.48 20.52
CA ARG A 147 -10.68 -5.10 19.22
C ARG A 147 -11.49 -6.38 19.02
N LYS A 148 -11.58 -7.25 20.05
CA LYS A 148 -12.39 -8.46 20.00
C LYS A 148 -13.88 -8.13 19.88
N ALA A 149 -14.36 -7.10 20.59
CA ALA A 149 -15.74 -6.65 20.51
C ALA A 149 -16.07 -6.01 19.17
N ALA A 150 -15.10 -5.34 18.53
CA ALA A 150 -15.29 -4.70 17.22
C ALA A 150 -15.63 -5.70 16.09
N GLY A 151 -15.44 -7.01 16.30
CA GLY A 151 -15.82 -8.04 15.34
C GLY A 151 -14.95 -8.08 14.09
N LEU A 152 -13.69 -7.66 14.19
CA LEU A 152 -12.69 -7.87 13.14
C LEU A 152 -12.15 -9.30 13.25
N GLY A 153 -11.96 -9.96 12.10
CA GLY A 153 -11.40 -11.30 12.03
C GLY A 153 -9.93 -11.37 12.46
N ARG A 154 -9.39 -12.58 12.50
CA ARG A 154 -7.99 -12.82 12.86
C ARG A 154 -7.17 -13.08 11.59
N ALA A 155 -6.03 -12.41 11.49
CA ALA A 155 -5.03 -12.77 10.49
C ALA A 155 -4.46 -14.15 10.78
N PRO A 156 -4.14 -14.95 9.76
CA PRO A 156 -3.40 -16.21 9.92
C PRO A 156 -2.06 -15.98 10.62
N THR A 157 -1.63 -16.96 11.41
CA THR A 157 -0.31 -17.00 12.07
C THR A 157 0.62 -18.02 11.43
N GLU A 158 0.08 -18.94 10.61
CA GLU A 158 0.84 -19.90 9.83
C GLU A 158 1.25 -19.31 8.48
N VAL A 159 2.30 -19.88 7.88
CA VAL A 159 2.79 -19.48 6.56
C VAL A 159 1.71 -19.73 5.51
N ASP A 160 1.38 -18.70 4.74
CA ASP A 160 0.43 -18.78 3.64
C ASP A 160 1.03 -19.61 2.48
N PRO A 161 0.42 -20.76 2.09
CA PRO A 161 0.92 -21.59 1.00
C PRO A 161 0.47 -21.08 -0.38
N ASP A 162 -0.43 -20.11 -0.45
CA ASP A 162 -0.99 -19.60 -1.70
C ASP A 162 -0.01 -18.67 -2.42
N SER A 163 -0.20 -18.54 -3.74
CA SER A 163 0.61 -17.68 -4.59
C SER A 163 -0.19 -16.45 -5.00
N TYR A 164 0.52 -15.34 -5.14
CA TYR A 164 -0.01 -14.04 -5.56
C TYR A 164 0.91 -13.42 -6.60
N ASP A 165 0.35 -12.61 -7.50
CA ASP A 165 1.18 -11.91 -8.50
C ASP A 165 0.60 -10.55 -8.88
N TRP A 166 1.36 -9.83 -9.71
CA TRP A 166 0.98 -8.58 -10.34
C TRP A 166 1.06 -8.71 -11.85
N MET A 167 0.12 -8.05 -12.54
CA MET A 167 0.11 -7.92 -13.99
C MET A 167 0.07 -6.45 -14.39
N ASN A 168 0.93 -6.05 -15.33
CA ASN A 168 0.91 -4.70 -15.89
C ASN A 168 0.15 -4.70 -17.21
N HIS A 169 -0.73 -3.71 -17.37
CA HIS A 169 -1.55 -3.54 -18.57
C HIS A 169 -1.50 -2.10 -19.07
N HIS A 170 -1.57 -1.97 -20.40
CA HIS A 170 -1.90 -0.72 -21.07
C HIS A 170 -3.16 -0.93 -21.88
N CYS A 171 -4.15 -0.03 -21.71
CA CYS A 171 -5.36 -0.05 -22.52
C CYS A 171 -5.73 1.36 -23.00
N ASP A 172 -6.57 1.42 -24.01
CA ASP A 172 -7.08 2.68 -24.51
C ASP A 172 -8.26 3.15 -23.66
N VAL A 173 -9.15 2.21 -23.28
CA VAL A 173 -10.30 2.50 -22.41
C VAL A 173 -10.38 1.46 -21.29
N LEU A 174 -10.37 1.89 -20.04
CA LEU A 174 -10.72 1.09 -18.87
C LEU A 174 -12.16 1.42 -18.46
N VAL A 175 -13.03 0.42 -18.42
CA VAL A 175 -14.40 0.55 -17.92
C VAL A 175 -14.50 -0.10 -16.54
N VAL A 176 -14.95 0.67 -15.55
CA VAL A 176 -15.09 0.25 -14.15
C VAL A 176 -16.56 0.05 -13.79
N GLY A 177 -16.95 -1.20 -13.57
CA GLY A 177 -18.32 -1.64 -13.36
C GLY A 177 -18.95 -2.14 -14.66
N ALA A 178 -19.54 -3.33 -14.62
CA ALA A 178 -20.18 -4.01 -15.75
C ALA A 178 -21.72 -4.09 -15.59
N GLY A 179 -22.31 -3.06 -14.98
CA GLY A 179 -23.74 -2.84 -15.00
C GLY A 179 -24.22 -2.33 -16.38
N PRO A 180 -25.46 -1.86 -16.51
CA PRO A 180 -26.02 -1.41 -17.80
C PRO A 180 -25.18 -0.32 -18.46
N ALA A 181 -24.75 0.71 -17.73
CA ALA A 181 -23.90 1.77 -18.28
C ALA A 181 -22.53 1.24 -18.72
N GLY A 182 -21.91 0.37 -17.89
CA GLY A 182 -20.56 -0.15 -18.17
C GLY A 182 -20.53 -1.09 -19.36
N LEU A 183 -21.51 -1.98 -19.49
CA LEU A 183 -21.65 -2.86 -20.66
C LEU A 183 -21.87 -2.06 -21.95
N ALA A 184 -22.76 -1.06 -21.91
CA ALA A 184 -22.97 -0.17 -23.04
C ALA A 184 -21.71 0.62 -23.43
N ALA A 185 -20.94 1.10 -22.43
CA ALA A 185 -19.69 1.80 -22.65
C ALA A 185 -18.60 0.88 -23.23
N ALA A 186 -18.48 -0.33 -22.68
CA ALA A 186 -17.50 -1.31 -23.16
C ALA A 186 -17.76 -1.72 -24.60
N LEU A 187 -19.03 -2.00 -24.95
CA LEU A 187 -19.43 -2.31 -26.32
C LEU A 187 -19.12 -1.15 -27.28
N ALA A 188 -19.49 0.08 -26.93
CA ALA A 188 -19.23 1.26 -27.74
C ALA A 188 -17.72 1.46 -27.99
N ALA A 189 -16.91 1.32 -26.97
CA ALA A 189 -15.46 1.46 -27.07
C ALA A 189 -14.83 0.29 -27.84
N ALA A 190 -15.20 -0.94 -27.54
CA ALA A 190 -14.63 -2.15 -28.17
C ALA A 190 -14.94 -2.25 -29.67
N ARG A 191 -16.16 -1.91 -30.09
CA ARG A 191 -16.58 -1.87 -31.51
C ARG A 191 -15.80 -0.86 -32.34
N SER A 192 -15.16 0.15 -31.70
CA SER A 192 -14.28 1.10 -32.39
C SER A 192 -12.88 0.53 -32.67
N GLY A 193 -12.55 -0.66 -32.17
CA GLY A 193 -11.23 -1.29 -32.24
C GLY A 193 -10.28 -0.86 -31.14
N ALA A 194 -10.76 -0.14 -30.12
CA ALA A 194 -9.96 0.24 -28.95
C ALA A 194 -9.64 -0.99 -28.08
N ARG A 195 -8.47 -1.00 -27.45
CA ARG A 195 -8.12 -1.99 -26.42
C ARG A 195 -8.90 -1.64 -25.14
N VAL A 196 -9.82 -2.53 -24.76
CA VAL A 196 -10.74 -2.30 -23.64
C VAL A 196 -10.47 -3.30 -22.52
N ILE A 197 -10.41 -2.80 -21.28
CA ILE A 197 -10.51 -3.63 -20.09
C ILE A 197 -11.83 -3.30 -19.40
N LEU A 198 -12.65 -4.32 -19.13
CA LEU A 198 -13.89 -4.21 -18.36
C LEU A 198 -13.72 -4.98 -17.05
N ALA A 199 -13.81 -4.29 -15.91
CA ALA A 199 -13.67 -4.88 -14.59
C ALA A 199 -14.94 -4.71 -13.74
N ASP A 200 -15.35 -5.80 -13.07
CA ASP A 200 -16.48 -5.78 -12.12
C ASP A 200 -16.16 -6.63 -10.89
N GLU A 201 -16.59 -6.18 -9.73
CA GLU A 201 -16.34 -6.88 -8.45
C GLU A 201 -17.22 -8.14 -8.30
N GLN A 202 -18.30 -8.27 -9.04
CA GLN A 202 -19.19 -9.42 -9.03
C GLN A 202 -18.68 -10.56 -9.90
N GLU A 203 -19.17 -11.76 -9.63
CA GLU A 203 -18.85 -12.97 -10.41
C GLU A 203 -19.46 -12.93 -11.81
N GLU A 204 -20.67 -12.37 -11.93
CA GLU A 204 -21.45 -12.28 -13.15
C GLU A 204 -21.63 -10.81 -13.54
N PHE A 205 -21.31 -10.47 -14.79
CA PHE A 205 -21.57 -9.14 -15.36
C PHE A 205 -23.07 -8.90 -15.54
N GLY A 206 -23.48 -7.65 -15.53
CA GLY A 206 -24.87 -7.23 -15.74
C GLY A 206 -25.39 -6.28 -14.66
N GLY A 207 -24.82 -6.32 -13.43
CA GLY A 207 -25.27 -5.47 -12.32
C GLY A 207 -26.79 -5.60 -12.10
N SER A 208 -27.51 -4.46 -12.08
CA SER A 208 -28.96 -4.43 -11.87
C SER A 208 -29.79 -5.08 -13.00
N LEU A 209 -29.22 -5.37 -14.17
CA LEU A 209 -29.90 -6.10 -15.23
C LEU A 209 -30.19 -7.59 -14.89
N LEU A 210 -29.46 -8.12 -13.89
CA LEU A 210 -29.59 -9.52 -13.47
C LEU A 210 -30.86 -9.80 -12.65
N ASP A 211 -31.44 -8.74 -12.06
CA ASP A 211 -32.62 -8.83 -11.18
C ASP A 211 -33.72 -7.81 -11.50
N THR A 212 -33.58 -7.04 -12.61
CA THR A 212 -34.60 -6.07 -13.02
C THR A 212 -35.88 -6.77 -13.54
N ARG A 213 -37.02 -6.07 -13.39
CA ARG A 213 -38.30 -6.43 -14.00
C ARG A 213 -38.44 -5.90 -15.43
N GLU A 214 -37.57 -4.94 -15.78
CA GLU A 214 -37.63 -4.27 -17.07
C GLU A 214 -37.10 -5.18 -18.18
N THR A 215 -37.59 -4.96 -19.38
CA THR A 215 -37.23 -5.73 -20.58
C THR A 215 -36.39 -4.86 -21.53
N LEU A 216 -35.52 -5.50 -22.26
CA LEU A 216 -34.70 -4.91 -23.32
C LEU A 216 -35.13 -5.54 -24.65
N ASP A 217 -35.58 -4.74 -25.61
CA ASP A 217 -36.20 -5.22 -26.87
C ASP A 217 -37.35 -6.22 -26.65
N GLY A 218 -38.10 -6.07 -25.54
CA GLY A 218 -39.20 -6.96 -25.16
C GLY A 218 -38.77 -8.30 -24.54
N LYS A 219 -37.47 -8.54 -24.33
CA LYS A 219 -36.91 -9.77 -23.74
C LYS A 219 -36.40 -9.51 -22.32
N PRO A 220 -36.23 -10.55 -21.50
CA PRO A 220 -35.57 -10.42 -20.22
C PRO A 220 -34.19 -9.76 -20.34
N ALA A 221 -33.89 -8.78 -19.49
CA ALA A 221 -32.66 -8.00 -19.57
C ALA A 221 -31.37 -8.87 -19.49
N ALA A 222 -31.42 -9.98 -18.78
CA ALA A 222 -30.32 -10.94 -18.67
C ALA A 222 -29.92 -11.60 -20.01
N GLU A 223 -30.84 -11.69 -21.01
CA GLU A 223 -30.49 -12.18 -22.34
C GLU A 223 -29.58 -11.18 -23.06
N TRP A 224 -29.92 -9.89 -23.02
CA TRP A 224 -29.05 -8.84 -23.57
C TRP A 224 -27.67 -8.83 -22.91
N VAL A 225 -27.61 -9.07 -21.58
CA VAL A 225 -26.33 -9.20 -20.88
C VAL A 225 -25.49 -10.34 -21.45
N ALA A 226 -26.11 -11.51 -21.67
CA ALA A 226 -25.42 -12.66 -22.22
C ALA A 226 -24.88 -12.37 -23.64
N ASP A 227 -25.69 -11.75 -24.49
CA ASP A 227 -25.31 -11.36 -25.85
C ASP A 227 -24.17 -10.33 -25.84
N ALA A 228 -24.25 -9.30 -24.98
CA ALA A 228 -23.24 -8.27 -24.83
C ALA A 228 -21.89 -8.83 -24.34
N VAL A 229 -21.93 -9.74 -23.37
CA VAL A 229 -20.71 -10.39 -22.85
C VAL A 229 -20.11 -11.31 -23.91
N ALA A 230 -20.93 -12.07 -24.65
CA ALA A 230 -20.45 -12.94 -25.72
C ALA A 230 -19.80 -12.14 -26.85
N GLU A 231 -20.37 -11.00 -27.24
CA GLU A 231 -19.78 -10.09 -28.23
C GLU A 231 -18.42 -9.58 -27.74
N LEU A 232 -18.34 -9.08 -26.50
CA LEU A 232 -17.08 -8.58 -25.91
C LEU A 232 -16.01 -9.68 -25.82
N GLN A 233 -16.38 -10.91 -25.47
CA GLN A 233 -15.48 -12.08 -25.43
C GLN A 233 -14.94 -12.45 -26.82
N GLY A 234 -15.70 -12.21 -27.86
CA GLY A 234 -15.29 -12.46 -29.25
C GLY A 234 -14.29 -11.44 -29.82
N LEU A 235 -14.05 -10.33 -29.14
CA LEU A 235 -13.16 -9.27 -29.60
C LEU A 235 -11.75 -9.45 -29.00
N PRO A 236 -10.69 -9.60 -29.83
CA PRO A 236 -9.33 -9.94 -29.38
C PRO A 236 -8.68 -8.87 -28.49
N GLU A 237 -9.09 -7.61 -28.66
CA GLU A 237 -8.52 -6.46 -27.93
C GLU A 237 -9.28 -6.16 -26.62
N VAL A 238 -10.17 -7.08 -26.17
CA VAL A 238 -10.97 -6.91 -24.96
C VAL A 238 -10.54 -7.88 -23.87
N ILE A 239 -10.31 -7.34 -22.68
CA ILE A 239 -10.06 -8.12 -21.46
C ILE A 239 -11.24 -7.96 -20.51
N LEU A 240 -11.85 -9.07 -20.12
CA LEU A 240 -12.96 -9.13 -19.16
C LEU A 240 -12.44 -9.63 -17.82
N LEU A 241 -12.62 -8.85 -16.76
CA LEU A 241 -12.19 -9.15 -15.40
C LEU A 241 -13.38 -9.23 -14.43
N PRO A 242 -14.08 -10.39 -14.34
CA PRO A 242 -15.07 -10.62 -13.29
C PRO A 242 -14.40 -10.83 -11.93
N ARG A 243 -15.12 -10.71 -10.81
CA ARG A 243 -14.61 -10.79 -9.43
C ARG A 243 -13.43 -9.87 -9.16
N SER A 244 -13.38 -8.71 -9.84
CA SER A 244 -12.25 -7.82 -9.91
C SER A 244 -12.64 -6.42 -9.46
N THR A 245 -12.21 -6.04 -8.26
CA THR A 245 -12.52 -4.75 -7.67
C THR A 245 -11.44 -3.73 -8.04
N VAL A 246 -11.84 -2.63 -8.69
CA VAL A 246 -10.95 -1.48 -8.88
C VAL A 246 -10.82 -0.77 -7.53
N ASN A 247 -9.67 -0.87 -6.90
CA ASN A 247 -9.45 -0.46 -5.53
C ASN A 247 -8.63 0.83 -5.37
N GLY A 248 -7.95 1.30 -6.41
CA GLY A 248 -7.19 2.53 -6.41
C GLY A 248 -7.20 3.24 -7.76
N TYR A 249 -7.30 4.57 -7.72
CA TYR A 249 -7.16 5.44 -8.87
C TYR A 249 -6.10 6.49 -8.55
N HIS A 250 -5.01 6.49 -9.32
CA HIS A 250 -3.80 7.27 -9.07
C HIS A 250 -3.49 8.18 -10.27
N ASP A 251 -2.47 9.02 -10.14
CA ASP A 251 -2.06 9.97 -11.18
C ASP A 251 -1.80 9.32 -12.54
N HIS A 252 -1.99 10.08 -13.60
CA HIS A 252 -1.80 9.68 -14.99
C HIS A 252 -2.64 8.47 -15.43
N ASN A 253 -3.88 8.38 -14.93
CA ASN A 253 -4.80 7.26 -15.20
C ASN A 253 -4.16 5.91 -14.89
N PHE A 254 -3.43 5.82 -13.79
CA PHE A 254 -2.93 4.57 -13.24
C PHE A 254 -3.94 4.02 -12.23
N LEU A 255 -4.48 2.83 -12.50
CA LEU A 255 -5.45 2.18 -11.62
C LEU A 255 -4.94 0.81 -11.18
N THR A 256 -5.34 0.42 -9.96
CA THR A 256 -5.10 -0.92 -9.42
C THR A 256 -6.41 -1.67 -9.33
N ILE A 257 -6.39 -2.94 -9.77
CA ILE A 257 -7.55 -3.83 -9.78
C ILE A 257 -7.18 -5.11 -9.04
N HIS A 258 -7.95 -5.45 -8.01
CA HIS A 258 -7.79 -6.67 -7.23
C HIS A 258 -8.70 -7.76 -7.75
N GLU A 259 -8.16 -8.77 -8.43
CA GLU A 259 -8.84 -9.95 -8.96
C GLU A 259 -8.78 -11.11 -7.95
N ARG A 260 -9.95 -11.67 -7.61
CA ARG A 260 -10.09 -12.90 -6.82
C ARG A 260 -10.21 -14.09 -7.76
N ARG A 261 -9.09 -14.75 -8.06
CA ARG A 261 -9.02 -15.76 -9.13
C ARG A 261 -9.52 -17.13 -8.71
N THR A 262 -9.21 -17.58 -7.50
CA THR A 262 -9.54 -18.92 -7.03
C THR A 262 -10.29 -18.95 -5.71
N ASP A 263 -10.57 -17.82 -5.07
CA ASP A 263 -11.30 -17.76 -3.79
C ASP A 263 -12.70 -18.43 -3.84
N HIS A 264 -13.32 -18.49 -5.02
CA HIS A 264 -14.62 -19.13 -5.27
C HIS A 264 -14.51 -20.64 -5.50
N LEU A 265 -13.31 -21.19 -5.62
CA LEU A 265 -13.06 -22.62 -5.84
C LEU A 265 -12.72 -23.34 -4.54
N GLY A 266 -12.23 -22.66 -3.52
CA GLY A 266 -11.83 -23.26 -2.26
C GLY A 266 -10.73 -24.32 -2.44
N GLU A 267 -10.89 -25.48 -1.83
CA GLU A 267 -9.87 -26.56 -1.84
C GLU A 267 -9.74 -27.28 -3.20
N VAL A 268 -10.69 -27.10 -4.12
CA VAL A 268 -10.61 -27.68 -5.48
C VAL A 268 -9.89 -26.75 -6.46
N ALA A 269 -9.33 -25.65 -6.00
CA ALA A 269 -8.50 -24.78 -6.83
C ALA A 269 -7.30 -25.57 -7.39
N PRO A 270 -7.00 -25.45 -8.70
CA PRO A 270 -5.86 -26.12 -9.30
C PRO A 270 -4.54 -25.72 -8.60
N LEU A 271 -3.68 -26.70 -8.34
CA LEU A 271 -2.36 -26.46 -7.75
C LEU A 271 -1.53 -25.51 -8.64
N GLY A 272 -0.82 -24.59 -8.00
CA GLY A 272 0.05 -23.63 -8.68
C GLY A 272 -0.65 -22.46 -9.35
N GLN A 273 -1.99 -22.37 -9.26
CA GLN A 273 -2.69 -21.17 -9.69
C GLN A 273 -2.55 -20.06 -8.65
N VAL A 274 -2.38 -18.85 -9.17
CA VAL A 274 -2.38 -17.63 -8.38
C VAL A 274 -3.76 -17.43 -7.75
N ARG A 275 -3.82 -17.30 -6.44
CA ARG A 275 -5.08 -17.12 -5.69
C ARG A 275 -5.74 -15.79 -5.96
N GLN A 276 -4.97 -14.72 -5.85
CA GLN A 276 -5.41 -13.35 -6.12
C GLN A 276 -4.32 -12.60 -6.87
N ARG A 277 -4.73 -11.64 -7.68
CA ARG A 277 -3.86 -10.86 -8.54
C ARG A 277 -4.17 -9.37 -8.43
N VAL A 278 -3.14 -8.54 -8.46
CA VAL A 278 -3.30 -7.10 -8.66
C VAL A 278 -2.93 -6.74 -10.09
N HIS A 279 -3.89 -6.25 -10.85
CA HIS A 279 -3.63 -5.67 -12.16
C HIS A 279 -3.29 -4.18 -11.97
N ARG A 280 -2.16 -3.77 -12.53
CA ARG A 280 -1.67 -2.41 -12.60
C ARG A 280 -1.96 -1.89 -14.00
N VAL A 281 -2.97 -1.05 -14.13
CA VAL A 281 -3.50 -0.64 -15.43
C VAL A 281 -3.19 0.84 -15.68
N ARG A 282 -2.53 1.14 -16.80
CA ARG A 282 -2.41 2.48 -17.34
C ARG A 282 -3.36 2.63 -18.51
N ALA A 283 -4.39 3.47 -18.34
CA ALA A 283 -5.44 3.68 -19.32
C ALA A 283 -5.31 5.06 -19.97
N LYS A 284 -5.50 5.17 -21.29
CA LYS A 284 -5.60 6.49 -21.92
C LYS A 284 -6.86 7.23 -21.47
N ARG A 285 -7.97 6.50 -21.28
CA ARG A 285 -9.26 7.01 -20.79
C ARG A 285 -9.88 6.02 -19.81
N VAL A 286 -10.61 6.54 -18.84
CA VAL A 286 -11.33 5.75 -17.84
C VAL A 286 -12.80 6.10 -17.88
N VAL A 287 -13.66 5.07 -17.95
CA VAL A 287 -15.12 5.21 -17.78
C VAL A 287 -15.49 4.63 -16.41
N LEU A 288 -15.96 5.48 -15.50
CA LEU A 288 -16.46 5.07 -14.19
C LEU A 288 -17.98 4.81 -14.31
N ALA A 289 -18.37 3.55 -14.22
CA ALA A 289 -19.76 3.08 -14.27
C ALA A 289 -20.10 2.22 -13.03
N ALA A 290 -19.53 2.59 -11.86
CA ALA A 290 -19.58 1.82 -10.62
C ALA A 290 -20.95 1.85 -9.91
N GLY A 291 -21.95 2.50 -10.48
CA GLY A 291 -23.32 2.48 -9.97
C GLY A 291 -23.55 3.36 -8.75
N ALA A 292 -24.54 2.98 -7.94
CA ALA A 292 -24.93 3.65 -6.71
C ALA A 292 -25.34 2.62 -5.64
N HIS A 293 -25.08 2.92 -4.37
CA HIS A 293 -25.59 2.15 -3.23
C HIS A 293 -26.97 2.66 -2.82
N GLU A 294 -27.91 1.76 -2.53
CA GLU A 294 -29.19 2.12 -1.96
C GLU A 294 -29.00 2.61 -0.52
N ARG A 295 -29.66 3.70 -0.16
CA ARG A 295 -29.56 4.33 1.14
C ARG A 295 -30.67 3.83 2.06
N PRO A 296 -30.37 3.34 3.30
CA PRO A 296 -31.40 2.95 4.26
C PRO A 296 -32.10 4.17 4.83
N LEU A 297 -33.32 3.97 5.34
CA LEU A 297 -34.00 4.91 6.23
C LEU A 297 -33.55 4.71 7.68
N VAL A 298 -33.33 5.82 8.41
CA VAL A 298 -32.82 5.83 9.79
C VAL A 298 -34.00 6.01 10.76
N TYR A 299 -34.50 4.91 11.31
CA TYR A 299 -35.63 4.86 12.27
C TYR A 299 -35.29 4.03 13.51
N GLY A 300 -36.20 4.00 14.49
CA GLY A 300 -35.98 3.29 15.77
C GLY A 300 -35.80 1.77 15.57
N ASN A 301 -34.71 1.21 16.11
CA ASN A 301 -34.35 -0.21 16.04
C ASN A 301 -34.18 -0.74 14.58
N ASN A 302 -33.80 0.09 13.63
CA ASN A 302 -33.54 -0.30 12.24
C ASN A 302 -32.37 -1.28 12.05
N ASP A 303 -31.76 -1.70 13.11
CA ASP A 303 -30.66 -2.67 13.16
C ASP A 303 -31.07 -4.12 13.44
N LEU A 304 -32.33 -4.36 13.81
CA LEU A 304 -32.79 -5.73 14.08
C LEU A 304 -32.71 -6.60 12.82
N PRO A 305 -32.28 -7.88 12.91
CA PRO A 305 -32.39 -8.82 11.80
C PRO A 305 -33.80 -8.85 11.22
N GLY A 306 -33.93 -8.83 9.90
CA GLY A 306 -35.19 -8.63 9.19
C GLY A 306 -35.47 -7.18 8.78
N ASN A 307 -34.58 -6.20 9.11
CA ASN A 307 -34.52 -4.93 8.40
C ASN A 307 -33.53 -5.05 7.26
N MET A 308 -33.94 -4.78 6.05
CA MET A 308 -33.11 -4.93 4.84
C MET A 308 -33.33 -3.73 3.90
N LEU A 309 -32.35 -3.52 3.01
CA LEU A 309 -32.53 -2.61 1.87
C LEU A 309 -33.57 -3.18 0.90
N ALA A 310 -34.38 -2.31 0.32
CA ALA A 310 -35.46 -2.72 -0.57
C ALA A 310 -34.91 -3.42 -1.83
N GLY A 311 -33.90 -2.86 -2.47
CA GLY A 311 -33.21 -3.46 -3.59
C GLY A 311 -32.60 -4.82 -3.27
N ALA A 312 -32.01 -4.99 -2.08
CA ALA A 312 -31.48 -6.27 -1.64
C ALA A 312 -32.57 -7.36 -1.54
N VAL A 313 -33.74 -7.04 -1.01
CA VAL A 313 -34.86 -7.98 -0.95
C VAL A 313 -35.27 -8.43 -2.35
N SER A 314 -35.36 -7.49 -3.31
CA SER A 314 -35.64 -7.81 -4.72
C SER A 314 -34.57 -8.72 -5.32
N THR A 315 -33.29 -8.42 -5.09
CA THR A 315 -32.15 -9.23 -5.54
C THR A 315 -32.23 -10.66 -4.98
N TYR A 316 -32.50 -10.82 -3.66
CA TYR A 316 -32.64 -12.17 -3.08
C TYR A 316 -33.79 -12.95 -3.68
N VAL A 317 -34.94 -12.33 -3.91
CA VAL A 317 -36.10 -12.99 -4.56
C VAL A 317 -35.78 -13.36 -6.00
N ARG A 318 -35.33 -12.40 -6.80
CA ARG A 318 -35.21 -12.58 -8.26
C ARG A 318 -33.95 -13.29 -8.69
N ARG A 319 -32.80 -12.94 -8.12
CA ARG A 319 -31.50 -13.53 -8.51
C ARG A 319 -31.25 -14.86 -7.82
N TYR A 320 -31.60 -14.98 -6.54
CA TYR A 320 -31.27 -16.17 -5.75
C TYR A 320 -32.48 -17.06 -5.41
N GLY A 321 -33.71 -16.63 -5.67
CA GLY A 321 -34.91 -17.38 -5.30
C GLY A 321 -35.03 -17.59 -3.79
N VAL A 322 -34.71 -16.54 -2.99
CA VAL A 322 -34.78 -16.56 -1.53
C VAL A 322 -35.74 -15.49 -1.02
N ALA A 323 -36.69 -15.89 -0.18
CA ALA A 323 -37.60 -14.99 0.51
C ALA A 323 -37.15 -14.84 1.99
N PRO A 324 -36.46 -13.74 2.37
CA PRO A 324 -35.95 -13.56 3.73
C PRO A 324 -37.03 -13.29 4.79
N GLY A 325 -38.29 -13.50 4.47
CA GLY A 325 -39.46 -13.38 5.35
C GLY A 325 -40.75 -13.83 4.65
N LYS A 326 -41.91 -13.59 5.26
CA LYS A 326 -43.26 -13.92 4.69
C LYS A 326 -44.16 -12.71 4.59
N LYS A 327 -44.00 -11.74 5.54
CA LYS A 327 -44.88 -10.56 5.67
C LYS A 327 -44.00 -9.31 5.59
N LEU A 328 -44.09 -8.61 4.45
CA LEU A 328 -43.30 -7.43 4.15
C LEU A 328 -44.04 -6.14 4.51
N VAL A 329 -43.34 -5.23 5.21
CA VAL A 329 -43.65 -3.80 5.25
C VAL A 329 -42.52 -3.06 4.51
N LEU A 330 -42.89 -2.28 3.49
CA LEU A 330 -41.95 -1.43 2.75
C LEU A 330 -42.02 0.01 3.28
N ALA A 331 -40.87 0.62 3.55
CA ALA A 331 -40.73 2.04 3.89
C ALA A 331 -39.92 2.75 2.82
N THR A 332 -40.44 3.82 2.24
CA THR A 332 -39.76 4.49 1.12
C THR A 332 -40.04 5.99 1.05
N ASN A 333 -39.19 6.70 0.29
CA ASN A 333 -39.37 8.08 -0.13
C ASN A 333 -39.26 8.25 -1.67
N ASN A 334 -39.23 7.14 -2.43
CA ASN A 334 -39.00 7.12 -3.88
C ASN A 334 -39.83 6.03 -4.57
N ASP A 335 -39.98 6.15 -5.90
CA ASP A 335 -40.79 5.24 -6.69
C ASP A 335 -40.16 3.88 -6.93
N TYR A 336 -38.83 3.86 -7.12
CA TYR A 336 -38.09 2.66 -7.51
C TYR A 336 -38.23 1.51 -6.49
N ALA A 337 -38.37 1.83 -5.22
CA ALA A 337 -38.58 0.85 -4.15
C ALA A 337 -39.88 0.04 -4.28
N TYR A 338 -40.90 0.56 -4.95
CA TYR A 338 -42.16 -0.16 -5.13
C TYR A 338 -42.01 -1.48 -5.91
N ARG A 339 -40.97 -1.58 -6.72
CA ARG A 339 -40.65 -2.83 -7.46
C ARG A 339 -40.52 -4.02 -6.49
N VAL A 340 -39.95 -3.79 -5.31
CA VAL A 340 -39.79 -4.83 -4.30
C VAL A 340 -41.12 -5.41 -3.83
N ALA A 341 -42.13 -4.56 -3.61
CA ALA A 341 -43.46 -4.99 -3.24
C ALA A 341 -44.12 -5.81 -4.35
N LEU A 342 -43.92 -5.41 -5.63
CA LEU A 342 -44.38 -6.15 -6.80
C LEU A 342 -43.70 -7.52 -6.93
N ASP A 343 -42.35 -7.58 -6.76
CA ASP A 343 -41.60 -8.82 -6.78
C ASP A 343 -42.03 -9.79 -5.67
N TRP A 344 -42.28 -9.23 -4.47
CA TRP A 344 -42.71 -9.97 -3.30
C TRP A 344 -44.12 -10.61 -3.51
N GLN A 345 -45.05 -9.83 -4.06
CA GLN A 345 -46.39 -10.32 -4.37
C GLN A 345 -46.37 -11.39 -5.47
N GLU A 346 -45.56 -11.21 -6.51
CA GLU A 346 -45.39 -12.19 -7.58
C GLU A 346 -44.77 -13.49 -7.09
N ALA A 347 -43.92 -13.44 -6.08
CA ALA A 347 -43.40 -14.63 -5.41
C ALA A 347 -44.43 -15.32 -4.50
N GLY A 348 -45.68 -14.86 -4.47
CA GLY A 348 -46.77 -15.42 -3.66
C GLY A 348 -46.71 -15.04 -2.17
N LEU A 349 -46.01 -13.97 -1.84
CA LEU A 349 -45.77 -13.53 -0.47
C LEU A 349 -46.62 -12.30 -0.12
N GLN A 350 -46.88 -12.09 1.17
CA GLN A 350 -47.74 -11.02 1.64
C GLN A 350 -47.04 -9.67 1.75
N VAL A 351 -47.55 -8.65 1.03
CA VAL A 351 -47.25 -7.24 1.28
C VAL A 351 -48.27 -6.71 2.29
N VAL A 352 -47.84 -6.38 3.50
CA VAL A 352 -48.70 -5.89 4.59
C VAL A 352 -49.07 -4.43 4.33
N ALA A 353 -48.09 -3.59 4.04
CA ALA A 353 -48.27 -2.19 3.69
C ALA A 353 -47.02 -1.60 3.03
N ILE A 354 -47.20 -0.51 2.32
CA ILE A 354 -46.16 0.37 1.80
C ILE A 354 -46.33 1.72 2.50
N ALA A 355 -45.35 2.13 3.31
CA ALA A 355 -45.29 3.44 3.96
C ALA A 355 -44.45 4.39 3.12
N ASP A 356 -45.07 5.34 2.45
CA ASP A 356 -44.41 6.33 1.59
C ASP A 356 -44.38 7.71 2.29
N ALA A 357 -43.19 8.26 2.42
CA ALA A 357 -42.98 9.56 3.04
C ALA A 357 -43.61 10.73 2.25
N ARG A 358 -43.84 10.54 0.97
CA ARG A 358 -44.45 11.55 0.09
C ARG A 358 -45.97 11.59 0.34
N ALA A 359 -46.55 12.80 0.28
CA ALA A 359 -47.98 12.99 0.52
C ALA A 359 -48.87 12.44 -0.58
N ASN A 360 -48.42 12.49 -1.85
CA ASN A 360 -49.22 12.11 -3.01
C ASN A 360 -48.32 11.56 -4.17
N PRO A 361 -47.67 10.41 -4.00
CA PRO A 361 -46.81 9.84 -5.03
C PRO A 361 -47.63 9.34 -6.21
N ARG A 362 -47.15 9.62 -7.46
CA ARG A 362 -47.87 9.35 -8.71
C ARG A 362 -46.98 8.70 -9.79
N GLY A 363 -45.90 8.10 -9.46
CA GLY A 363 -45.05 7.37 -10.37
C GLY A 363 -45.72 6.09 -10.87
N GLU A 364 -45.32 5.58 -12.02
CA GLU A 364 -45.95 4.40 -12.62
C GLU A 364 -45.83 3.14 -11.73
N TRP A 365 -44.72 2.96 -11.03
CA TRP A 365 -44.56 1.87 -10.06
C TRP A 365 -45.57 1.96 -8.88
N VAL A 366 -45.86 3.18 -8.45
CA VAL A 366 -46.85 3.44 -7.41
C VAL A 366 -48.26 3.11 -7.89
N GLU A 367 -48.60 3.54 -9.10
CA GLU A 367 -49.92 3.24 -9.74
C GLU A 367 -50.10 1.72 -9.93
N GLU A 368 -49.06 1.01 -10.38
CA GLU A 368 -49.10 -0.46 -10.54
C GLU A 368 -49.36 -1.15 -9.18
N ALA A 369 -48.66 -0.73 -8.11
CA ALA A 369 -48.89 -1.29 -6.77
C ALA A 369 -50.32 -1.06 -6.27
N ARG A 370 -50.90 0.14 -6.53
CA ARG A 370 -52.30 0.45 -6.18
C ARG A 370 -53.30 -0.41 -6.97
N GLN A 371 -53.06 -0.54 -8.28
CA GLN A 371 -53.91 -1.39 -9.16
C GLN A 371 -53.87 -2.86 -8.72
N ARG A 372 -52.78 -3.34 -8.17
CA ARG A 372 -52.67 -4.70 -7.61
C ARG A 372 -53.20 -4.83 -6.17
N GLY A 373 -53.90 -3.79 -5.64
CA GLY A 373 -54.56 -3.81 -4.35
C GLY A 373 -53.64 -3.69 -3.13
N MET A 374 -52.44 -3.22 -3.29
CA MET A 374 -51.50 -3.02 -2.15
C MET A 374 -51.93 -1.83 -1.29
N ARG A 375 -51.84 -1.97 0.04
CA ARG A 375 -52.10 -0.90 1.00
C ARG A 375 -50.97 0.12 0.98
N VAL A 376 -51.17 1.28 0.38
CA VAL A 376 -50.20 2.40 0.36
C VAL A 376 -50.62 3.46 1.39
N ILE A 377 -49.73 3.74 2.38
CA ILE A 377 -49.93 4.73 3.42
C ILE A 377 -49.03 5.92 3.12
N THR A 378 -49.55 7.01 2.61
CA THR A 378 -48.85 8.19 2.17
C THR A 378 -48.60 9.19 3.33
N GLY A 379 -47.60 10.07 3.19
CA GLY A 379 -47.17 11.03 4.21
C GLY A 379 -46.73 10.35 5.53
N SER A 380 -46.27 9.11 5.41
CA SER A 380 -45.96 8.23 6.54
C SER A 380 -44.68 7.43 6.33
N SER A 381 -44.09 6.98 7.43
CA SER A 381 -42.94 6.08 7.39
C SER A 381 -42.97 5.10 8.55
N VAL A 382 -42.13 4.06 8.48
CA VAL A 382 -41.82 3.22 9.65
C VAL A 382 -40.95 4.06 10.59
N ILE A 383 -41.49 4.32 11.80
CA ILE A 383 -40.80 5.10 12.85
C ILE A 383 -40.04 4.23 13.85
N GLU A 384 -40.45 2.96 13.98
CA GLU A 384 -39.83 2.02 14.93
C GLU A 384 -40.08 0.57 14.48
N ALA A 385 -39.08 -0.30 14.61
CA ALA A 385 -39.18 -1.75 14.51
C ALA A 385 -39.25 -2.38 15.89
N ARG A 386 -40.08 -3.44 16.07
CA ARG A 386 -40.08 -4.29 17.27
C ARG A 386 -39.68 -5.73 16.95
N GLY A 387 -39.09 -6.38 17.94
CA GLY A 387 -38.70 -7.78 17.84
C GLY A 387 -37.68 -8.17 18.90
N GLY A 388 -37.36 -9.44 18.92
CA GLY A 388 -36.32 -9.98 19.79
C GLY A 388 -35.04 -10.31 18.96
N LYS A 389 -34.93 -11.55 18.53
CA LYS A 389 -33.83 -11.99 17.61
C LYS A 389 -34.04 -11.56 16.16
N ARG A 390 -35.28 -11.23 15.81
CA ARG A 390 -35.72 -10.80 14.47
C ARG A 390 -36.89 -9.83 14.61
N VAL A 391 -37.16 -9.06 13.57
CA VAL A 391 -38.35 -8.21 13.42
C VAL A 391 -39.62 -9.05 13.59
N SER A 392 -40.59 -8.52 14.38
CA SER A 392 -41.94 -9.06 14.55
C SER A 392 -43.00 -8.01 14.29
N GLY A 393 -42.66 -6.77 13.99
CA GLY A 393 -43.57 -5.71 13.64
C GLY A 393 -42.91 -4.38 13.36
N ALA A 394 -43.63 -3.55 12.64
CA ALA A 394 -43.25 -2.19 12.26
C ALA A 394 -44.28 -1.19 12.78
N LYS A 395 -43.87 -0.09 13.40
CA LYS A 395 -44.72 1.04 13.72
C LYS A 395 -44.73 2.05 12.60
N VAL A 396 -45.84 2.18 11.90
CA VAL A 396 -46.05 3.16 10.83
C VAL A 396 -46.79 4.36 11.38
N ALA A 397 -46.28 5.58 11.13
CA ALA A 397 -46.89 6.82 11.62
C ALA A 397 -46.81 7.90 10.54
N ARG A 398 -47.70 8.88 10.65
CA ARG A 398 -47.60 10.13 9.89
C ARG A 398 -46.36 10.89 10.33
N ILE A 399 -45.63 11.45 9.35
CA ILE A 399 -44.39 12.20 9.59
C ILE A 399 -44.55 13.64 9.10
N ASP A 400 -44.09 14.57 9.95
CA ASP A 400 -43.89 15.98 9.62
C ASP A 400 -42.38 16.24 9.54
N LEU A 401 -41.89 16.46 8.32
CA LEU A 401 -40.46 16.63 8.02
C LEU A 401 -39.98 18.05 8.42
N GLN A 402 -40.87 19.05 8.50
CA GLN A 402 -40.50 20.39 8.92
C GLN A 402 -40.39 20.46 10.46
N ALA A 403 -41.38 19.92 11.17
CA ALA A 403 -41.38 19.86 12.62
C ALA A 403 -40.51 18.74 13.19
N MET A 404 -40.00 17.84 12.37
CA MET A 404 -39.28 16.62 12.76
C MET A 404 -40.04 15.79 13.82
N ARG A 405 -41.32 15.57 13.59
CA ARG A 405 -42.22 14.83 14.50
C ARG A 405 -43.05 13.78 13.79
N ALA A 406 -43.35 12.71 14.49
CA ALA A 406 -44.31 11.71 14.07
C ALA A 406 -45.53 11.70 14.99
N SER A 407 -46.68 11.25 14.45
CA SER A 407 -47.92 11.16 15.18
C SER A 407 -48.84 10.05 14.66
N GLY A 408 -49.75 9.52 15.50
CA GLY A 408 -50.77 8.58 15.10
C GLY A 408 -50.25 7.21 14.67
N GLY A 409 -49.23 6.68 15.35
CA GLY A 409 -48.58 5.44 14.98
C GLY A 409 -49.40 4.16 15.16
N GLU A 410 -49.46 3.31 14.09
CA GLU A 410 -50.07 1.99 14.07
C GLU A 410 -48.99 0.90 14.06
N TRP A 411 -49.13 -0.15 14.87
CA TRP A 411 -48.30 -1.34 14.79
C TRP A 411 -48.84 -2.34 13.78
N LEU A 412 -48.03 -2.67 12.80
CA LEU A 412 -48.27 -3.70 11.77
C LEU A 412 -47.39 -4.92 12.05
N ASP A 413 -48.02 -6.11 12.12
CA ASP A 413 -47.29 -7.37 12.25
C ASP A 413 -46.60 -7.73 10.94
N CYS A 414 -45.30 -7.87 11.01
CA CYS A 414 -44.43 -8.25 9.88
C CYS A 414 -43.18 -8.94 10.38
N ASP A 415 -42.54 -9.72 9.52
CA ASP A 415 -41.25 -10.38 9.80
C ASP A 415 -40.11 -9.85 8.91
N LEU A 416 -40.45 -8.93 8.01
CA LEU A 416 -39.50 -8.24 7.15
C LEU A 416 -39.89 -6.77 6.97
N ILE A 417 -38.94 -5.87 7.19
CA ILE A 417 -39.04 -4.46 6.83
C ILE A 417 -38.02 -4.17 5.74
N ALA A 418 -38.47 -3.79 4.56
CA ALA A 418 -37.61 -3.29 3.50
C ALA A 418 -37.60 -1.76 3.52
N SER A 419 -36.44 -1.14 3.39
CA SER A 419 -36.34 0.32 3.40
C SER A 419 -35.51 0.87 2.24
N SER A 420 -35.95 1.99 1.67
CA SER A 420 -35.23 2.74 0.65
C SER A 420 -35.33 4.23 0.91
N GLY A 421 -34.21 4.90 1.11
CA GLY A 421 -34.08 6.36 1.27
C GLY A 421 -33.51 7.05 0.01
N GLY A 422 -33.55 6.38 -1.14
CA GLY A 422 -32.91 6.82 -2.38
C GLY A 422 -31.55 6.18 -2.60
N TYR A 423 -30.76 6.75 -3.49
CA TYR A 423 -29.49 6.18 -3.93
C TYR A 423 -28.33 7.14 -3.69
N SER A 424 -27.16 6.58 -3.42
CA SER A 424 -25.90 7.30 -3.20
C SER A 424 -24.90 6.84 -4.27
N PRO A 425 -24.58 7.69 -5.27
CA PRO A 425 -23.58 7.39 -6.29
C PRO A 425 -22.24 6.97 -5.68
N VAL A 426 -21.57 6.01 -6.30
CA VAL A 426 -20.29 5.46 -5.82
C VAL A 426 -19.12 6.35 -6.26
N VAL A 427 -18.92 7.48 -5.57
CA VAL A 427 -18.02 8.56 -5.97
C VAL A 427 -16.56 8.38 -5.54
N HIS A 428 -16.24 7.32 -4.79
CA HIS A 428 -14.92 7.19 -4.14
C HIS A 428 -13.75 7.19 -5.13
N LEU A 429 -13.83 6.42 -6.24
CA LEU A 429 -12.76 6.41 -7.25
C LEU A 429 -12.55 7.79 -7.90
N ALA A 430 -13.65 8.50 -8.18
CA ALA A 430 -13.58 9.84 -8.72
C ALA A 430 -12.94 10.85 -7.75
N SER A 431 -12.94 10.55 -6.46
CA SER A 431 -12.46 11.42 -5.38
C SER A 431 -11.04 11.11 -4.91
N HIS A 432 -10.44 9.97 -5.27
CA HIS A 432 -9.09 9.59 -4.82
C HIS A 432 -8.01 10.62 -5.17
N LEU A 433 -8.19 11.36 -6.24
CA LEU A 433 -7.23 12.37 -6.74
C LEU A 433 -7.66 13.80 -6.45
N GLY A 434 -8.40 14.01 -5.37
CA GLY A 434 -8.78 15.35 -4.88
C GLY A 434 -10.02 15.95 -5.56
N GLY A 435 -10.69 15.22 -6.46
CA GLY A 435 -11.99 15.63 -7.02
C GLY A 435 -13.04 15.66 -5.91
N LYS A 436 -13.60 16.85 -5.66
CA LYS A 436 -14.67 17.00 -4.66
C LYS A 436 -16.01 16.61 -5.26
N PRO A 437 -16.77 15.69 -4.63
CA PRO A 437 -18.13 15.42 -5.05
C PRO A 437 -19.02 16.65 -4.92
N GLU A 438 -19.98 16.80 -5.84
CA GLU A 438 -20.93 17.90 -5.89
C GLU A 438 -22.31 17.42 -5.46
N TRP A 439 -22.97 18.21 -4.61
CA TRP A 439 -24.33 17.92 -4.16
C TRP A 439 -25.35 18.30 -5.22
N ARG A 440 -26.24 17.38 -5.58
CA ARG A 440 -27.40 17.62 -6.45
C ARG A 440 -28.70 17.46 -5.66
N GLU A 441 -29.41 18.56 -5.53
CA GLU A 441 -30.65 18.61 -4.74
C GLU A 441 -31.77 17.78 -5.36
N GLU A 442 -31.84 17.71 -6.70
CA GLU A 442 -32.89 16.99 -7.42
C GLU A 442 -32.85 15.47 -7.21
N ILE A 443 -31.71 14.91 -6.89
CA ILE A 443 -31.51 13.48 -6.59
C ILE A 443 -31.12 13.21 -5.15
N LEU A 444 -30.96 14.25 -4.33
CA LEU A 444 -30.56 14.21 -2.91
C LEU A 444 -29.28 13.40 -2.69
N ALA A 445 -28.28 13.59 -3.54
CA ALA A 445 -27.03 12.81 -3.51
C ALA A 445 -25.84 13.62 -4.03
N PHE A 446 -24.65 13.17 -3.64
CA PHE A 446 -23.40 13.62 -4.22
C PHE A 446 -23.09 12.87 -5.51
N VAL A 447 -22.68 13.59 -6.55
CA VAL A 447 -22.15 13.03 -7.80
C VAL A 447 -20.66 13.40 -7.93
N PRO A 448 -19.88 12.75 -8.81
CA PRO A 448 -18.50 13.15 -9.07
C PRO A 448 -18.43 14.58 -9.60
N GLY A 449 -17.66 15.43 -8.97
CA GLY A 449 -17.34 16.74 -9.48
C GLY A 449 -16.24 16.71 -10.55
N GLU A 450 -15.73 17.86 -10.94
CA GLU A 450 -14.64 17.99 -11.92
C GLU A 450 -13.40 17.20 -11.46
N GLY A 451 -12.75 16.53 -12.38
CA GLY A 451 -11.59 15.67 -12.10
C GLY A 451 -10.35 16.10 -12.86
N LEU A 452 -9.19 15.97 -12.22
CA LEU A 452 -7.87 16.26 -12.82
C LEU A 452 -7.45 15.22 -13.85
N GLN A 453 -7.96 13.98 -13.76
CA GLN A 453 -7.59 12.89 -14.65
C GLN A 453 -8.58 12.73 -15.81
N LYS A 454 -8.14 12.03 -16.86
CA LYS A 454 -8.90 11.81 -18.09
C LYS A 454 -9.97 10.72 -17.89
N ARG A 455 -11.03 11.04 -17.13
CA ARG A 455 -12.14 10.16 -16.80
C ARG A 455 -13.48 10.69 -17.30
N ILE A 456 -14.41 9.78 -17.50
CA ILE A 456 -15.83 10.05 -17.78
C ILE A 456 -16.64 9.22 -16.78
N CYS A 457 -17.66 9.81 -16.17
CA CYS A 457 -18.58 9.10 -15.26
C CYS A 457 -19.88 8.84 -16.01
N ALA A 458 -20.48 7.64 -15.87
CA ALA A 458 -21.67 7.25 -16.59
C ALA A 458 -22.65 6.43 -15.74
N GLY A 459 -23.94 6.60 -15.98
CA GLY A 459 -25.03 5.92 -15.29
C GLY A 459 -25.24 6.42 -13.86
N ALA A 460 -25.61 5.53 -12.93
CA ALA A 460 -25.99 5.91 -11.58
C ALA A 460 -24.88 6.59 -10.78
N VAL A 461 -23.59 6.34 -11.07
CA VAL A 461 -22.49 7.09 -10.48
C VAL A 461 -22.53 8.57 -10.86
N ASN A 462 -23.09 8.89 -12.04
CA ASN A 462 -23.28 10.25 -12.54
C ASN A 462 -24.67 10.85 -12.21
N GLY A 463 -25.45 10.11 -11.39
CA GLY A 463 -26.80 10.52 -10.99
C GLY A 463 -27.89 10.28 -12.05
N VAL A 464 -27.64 9.38 -12.99
CA VAL A 464 -28.61 8.93 -14.01
C VAL A 464 -29.14 7.57 -13.58
N PHE A 465 -30.46 7.43 -13.38
CA PHE A 465 -31.06 6.22 -12.80
C PHE A 465 -32.01 5.46 -13.72
N GLY A 466 -32.74 6.13 -14.63
CA GLY A 466 -33.66 5.47 -15.59
C GLY A 466 -32.88 4.54 -16.53
N LEU A 467 -33.36 3.33 -16.75
CA LEU A 467 -32.60 2.30 -17.50
C LEU A 467 -32.28 2.70 -18.94
N ALA A 468 -33.21 3.35 -19.64
CA ALA A 468 -32.99 3.85 -21.00
C ALA A 468 -31.88 4.92 -21.03
N GLU A 469 -31.94 5.85 -20.09
CA GLU A 469 -31.00 6.95 -19.92
C GLU A 469 -29.63 6.43 -19.50
N VAL A 470 -29.57 5.43 -18.62
CA VAL A 470 -28.31 4.79 -18.17
C VAL A 470 -27.60 4.10 -19.32
N LEU A 471 -28.32 3.37 -20.17
CA LEU A 471 -27.74 2.73 -21.35
C LEU A 471 -27.23 3.76 -22.36
N ALA A 472 -27.96 4.85 -22.57
CA ALA A 472 -27.57 5.94 -23.49
C ALA A 472 -26.34 6.67 -22.97
N ASP A 473 -26.31 7.02 -21.67
CA ASP A 473 -25.19 7.70 -21.02
C ASP A 473 -23.91 6.84 -21.06
N GLY A 474 -24.04 5.53 -20.78
CA GLY A 474 -22.94 4.57 -20.90
C GLY A 474 -22.38 4.49 -22.32
N TYR A 475 -23.26 4.35 -23.31
CA TYR A 475 -22.86 4.28 -24.73
C TYR A 475 -22.14 5.56 -25.18
N GLN A 476 -22.65 6.73 -24.80
CA GLN A 476 -22.01 8.01 -25.09
C GLN A 476 -20.65 8.13 -24.41
N ALA A 477 -20.53 7.71 -23.15
CA ALA A 477 -19.29 7.74 -22.40
C ALA A 477 -18.22 6.84 -23.05
N GLY A 478 -18.58 5.62 -23.44
CA GLY A 478 -17.69 4.69 -24.14
C GLY A 478 -17.25 5.20 -25.51
N SER A 479 -18.19 5.73 -26.30
CA SER A 479 -17.91 6.34 -27.60
C SER A 479 -16.98 7.54 -27.48
N ARG A 480 -17.22 8.41 -26.48
CA ARG A 480 -16.38 9.58 -26.20
C ARG A 480 -14.98 9.16 -25.73
N ALA A 481 -14.88 8.17 -24.86
CA ALA A 481 -13.60 7.66 -24.36
C ALA A 481 -12.75 7.09 -25.52
N ALA A 482 -13.37 6.32 -26.43
CA ALA A 482 -12.70 5.81 -27.61
C ALA A 482 -12.24 6.92 -28.56
N LEU A 483 -13.10 7.91 -28.82
CA LEU A 483 -12.75 9.08 -29.64
C LEU A 483 -11.56 9.84 -29.04
N ASP A 484 -11.61 10.12 -27.74
CA ASP A 484 -10.55 10.83 -27.03
C ASP A 484 -9.24 9.99 -26.91
N ALA A 485 -9.31 8.68 -27.12
CA ALA A 485 -8.16 7.78 -27.22
C ALA A 485 -7.59 7.67 -28.65
N GLY A 486 -8.23 8.32 -29.63
CA GLY A 486 -7.78 8.38 -31.03
C GLY A 486 -8.48 7.41 -31.98
N TYR A 487 -9.60 6.82 -31.58
CA TYR A 487 -10.39 5.92 -32.43
C TYR A 487 -11.58 6.64 -33.06
N LYS A 488 -12.15 6.05 -34.10
CA LYS A 488 -13.41 6.54 -34.68
C LYS A 488 -14.60 5.92 -33.93
N THR A 489 -15.66 6.67 -33.77
CA THR A 489 -16.89 6.11 -33.20
C THR A 489 -17.48 5.02 -34.10
N ALA A 490 -17.80 3.88 -33.49
CA ALA A 490 -18.48 2.79 -34.18
C ALA A 490 -19.99 3.03 -34.20
N ALA A 491 -20.64 2.62 -35.27
CA ALA A 491 -22.10 2.55 -35.33
C ALA A 491 -22.60 1.38 -34.45
N GLY A 492 -23.57 1.64 -33.60
CA GLY A 492 -24.24 0.60 -32.80
C GLY A 492 -25.60 1.06 -32.35
N SER A 493 -26.53 0.12 -32.20
CA SER A 493 -27.85 0.38 -31.65
C SER A 493 -27.91 -0.02 -30.17
N LEU A 494 -28.58 0.78 -29.38
CA LEU A 494 -28.97 0.43 -28.03
C LEU A 494 -30.28 -0.37 -28.04
N PRO A 495 -30.46 -1.28 -27.08
CA PRO A 495 -31.76 -1.97 -26.96
C PRO A 495 -32.84 -0.97 -26.55
N LYS A 496 -34.06 -1.21 -27.01
CA LYS A 496 -35.22 -0.41 -26.66
C LYS A 496 -35.69 -0.76 -25.26
N VAL A 497 -35.83 0.27 -24.42
CA VAL A 497 -36.40 0.16 -23.09
C VAL A 497 -37.67 0.97 -23.05
N GLN A 498 -38.70 0.44 -22.41
CA GLN A 498 -39.92 1.23 -22.19
C GLN A 498 -39.67 2.18 -21.03
N PRO A 499 -39.58 3.51 -21.27
CA PRO A 499 -39.34 4.47 -20.21
C PRO A 499 -40.54 4.47 -19.23
N ARG A 500 -40.25 4.63 -17.95
CA ARG A 500 -41.26 4.77 -16.90
C ARG A 500 -41.15 6.15 -16.25
N ARG A 501 -42.32 6.75 -15.99
CA ARG A 501 -42.37 8.02 -15.27
C ARG A 501 -42.14 7.77 -13.79
N GLU A 502 -41.04 8.35 -13.26
CA GLU A 502 -40.68 8.38 -11.83
C GLU A 502 -40.70 9.80 -11.29
N GLU A 503 -41.04 9.95 -10.02
CA GLU A 503 -41.06 11.24 -9.34
C GLU A 503 -39.80 11.39 -8.46
N ALA A 504 -39.40 12.64 -8.26
CA ALA A 504 -38.25 12.97 -7.40
C ALA A 504 -38.49 12.47 -5.96
N PRO A 505 -37.42 11.99 -5.27
CA PRO A 505 -37.53 11.59 -3.88
C PRO A 505 -37.72 12.79 -2.96
N VAL A 506 -38.35 12.57 -1.78
CA VAL A 506 -38.38 13.57 -0.71
C VAL A 506 -37.21 13.42 0.23
N ALA A 507 -36.66 14.51 0.73
CA ALA A 507 -35.51 14.50 1.64
C ALA A 507 -35.86 13.85 2.99
N LEU A 508 -35.49 12.59 3.17
CA LEU A 508 -35.74 11.81 4.40
C LEU A 508 -34.47 11.05 4.78
N PHE A 509 -33.57 11.68 5.49
CA PHE A 509 -32.30 11.09 5.95
C PHE A 509 -32.41 10.50 7.36
N GLN A 510 -33.27 11.03 8.20
CA GLN A 510 -33.66 10.51 9.49
C GLN A 510 -35.18 10.55 9.60
N VAL A 511 -35.80 9.43 9.93
CA VAL A 511 -37.23 9.35 10.14
C VAL A 511 -37.59 10.01 11.47
N PRO A 512 -38.49 11.02 11.50
CA PRO A 512 -38.97 11.61 12.72
C PRO A 512 -39.61 10.58 13.64
N HIS A 513 -39.52 10.79 14.94
CA HIS A 513 -40.15 9.95 15.97
C HIS A 513 -41.13 10.79 16.86
N GLU A 514 -42.01 10.12 17.59
CA GLU A 514 -42.89 10.76 18.58
C GLU A 514 -42.12 11.36 19.77
N LYS A 515 -40.91 10.82 20.01
CA LYS A 515 -39.98 11.28 21.08
C LYS A 515 -38.77 11.98 20.43
N PRO A 516 -38.15 12.93 21.13
CA PRO A 516 -36.88 13.51 20.66
C PRO A 516 -35.81 12.42 20.42
N THR A 517 -34.90 12.64 19.48
CA THR A 517 -33.84 11.67 19.06
C THR A 517 -33.12 11.04 20.26
N ALA A 518 -32.74 11.83 21.27
CA ALA A 518 -32.02 11.35 22.44
C ALA A 518 -32.83 10.39 23.33
N ARG A 519 -34.19 10.37 23.24
CA ARG A 519 -35.11 9.54 24.01
C ARG A 519 -35.86 8.51 23.17
N ALA A 520 -35.75 8.58 21.87
CA ALA A 520 -36.31 7.61 20.92
C ALA A 520 -35.54 6.28 21.02
N PRO A 521 -36.13 5.17 20.55
CA PRO A 521 -35.34 3.96 20.27
C PRO A 521 -34.17 4.26 19.36
N LYS A 522 -33.06 3.53 19.56
CA LYS A 522 -31.81 3.81 18.83
C LYS A 522 -32.03 3.78 17.31
N GLN A 523 -31.69 4.87 16.68
CA GLN A 523 -31.73 5.07 15.22
C GLN A 523 -30.30 4.92 14.69
N PHE A 524 -29.95 3.80 14.11
CA PHE A 524 -28.60 3.50 13.64
C PHE A 524 -28.35 4.11 12.27
N VAL A 525 -27.27 4.87 12.17
CA VAL A 525 -26.73 5.45 10.91
C VAL A 525 -25.65 4.53 10.36
N ASP A 526 -24.78 4.01 11.23
CA ASP A 526 -23.75 3.03 10.92
C ASP A 526 -23.96 1.81 11.82
N PRO A 527 -24.53 0.71 11.28
CA PRO A 527 -24.76 -0.51 12.06
C PRO A 527 -23.48 -1.24 12.46
N GLN A 528 -22.41 -1.17 11.67
CA GLN A 528 -21.16 -1.84 11.96
C GLN A 528 -20.47 -1.23 13.18
N ASN A 529 -20.42 0.10 13.25
CA ASN A 529 -19.72 0.82 14.32
C ASN A 529 -20.65 1.31 15.42
N ASP A 530 -21.92 0.92 15.40
CA ASP A 530 -22.95 1.34 16.37
C ASP A 530 -23.07 2.87 16.50
N VAL A 531 -23.00 3.59 15.36
CA VAL A 531 -23.22 5.04 15.36
C VAL A 531 -24.70 5.33 15.18
N THR A 532 -25.29 6.08 16.12
CA THR A 532 -26.68 6.47 16.10
C THR A 532 -26.83 7.95 15.73
N ALA A 533 -28.05 8.34 15.30
CA ALA A 533 -28.37 9.75 15.07
C ALA A 533 -28.11 10.62 16.31
N ALA A 534 -28.48 10.13 17.50
CA ALA A 534 -28.21 10.81 18.77
C ALA A 534 -26.71 10.98 19.05
N ALA A 535 -25.86 10.05 18.60
CA ALA A 535 -24.41 10.16 18.75
C ALA A 535 -23.83 11.28 17.88
N ILE A 536 -24.33 11.44 16.64
CA ILE A 536 -23.92 12.52 15.74
C ILE A 536 -24.39 13.89 16.28
N GLU A 537 -25.64 13.99 16.71
CA GLU A 537 -26.18 15.22 17.33
C GLU A 537 -25.37 15.59 18.59
N LEU A 538 -24.93 14.60 19.38
CA LEU A 538 -24.09 14.82 20.55
C LEU A 538 -22.71 15.35 20.15
N ALA A 539 -22.07 14.78 19.13
CA ALA A 539 -20.78 15.24 18.64
C ALA A 539 -20.84 16.71 18.20
N CYS A 540 -21.87 17.09 17.44
CA CYS A 540 -22.07 18.48 17.02
C CYS A 540 -22.28 19.42 18.22
N ARG A 541 -23.06 19.00 19.23
CA ARG A 541 -23.30 19.78 20.45
C ARG A 541 -22.02 19.94 21.29
N GLU A 542 -21.11 18.97 21.26
CA GLU A 542 -19.80 19.02 21.91
C GLU A 542 -18.76 19.87 21.15
N GLY A 543 -19.16 20.49 20.02
CA GLY A 543 -18.36 21.47 19.27
C GLY A 543 -17.60 20.90 18.06
N PHE A 544 -17.89 19.67 17.62
CA PHE A 544 -17.31 19.14 16.39
C PHE A 544 -18.07 19.67 15.17
N GLU A 545 -17.46 20.60 14.44
CA GLU A 545 -18.08 21.24 13.28
C GLU A 545 -17.76 20.54 11.96
N SER A 546 -16.49 20.15 11.75
CA SER A 546 -16.08 19.44 10.54
C SER A 546 -16.61 18.01 10.54
N ILE A 547 -17.16 17.59 9.40
CA ILE A 547 -17.67 16.22 9.24
C ILE A 547 -16.55 15.17 9.39
N GLU A 548 -15.31 15.52 9.04
CA GLU A 548 -14.16 14.64 9.27
C GLU A 548 -13.88 14.43 10.77
N HIS A 549 -14.09 15.43 11.59
CA HIS A 549 -13.97 15.32 13.05
C HIS A 549 -15.16 14.57 13.66
N VAL A 550 -16.39 14.85 13.22
CA VAL A 550 -17.58 14.10 13.60
C VAL A 550 -17.41 12.62 13.29
N LYS A 551 -16.89 12.28 12.08
CA LYS A 551 -16.57 10.91 11.67
C LYS A 551 -15.59 10.26 12.64
N ARG A 552 -14.46 10.88 12.94
CA ARG A 552 -13.43 10.33 13.85
C ARG A 552 -13.96 10.17 15.28
N TYR A 553 -14.72 11.13 15.75
CA TYR A 553 -15.26 11.13 17.11
C TYR A 553 -16.33 10.07 17.33
N THR A 554 -17.19 9.82 16.35
CA THR A 554 -18.28 8.85 16.45
C THR A 554 -17.90 7.46 15.96
N ALA A 555 -16.84 7.33 15.17
CA ALA A 555 -16.46 6.18 14.35
C ALA A 555 -17.39 5.94 13.13
N LEU A 556 -18.09 6.97 12.64
CA LEU A 556 -18.95 6.88 11.46
C LEU A 556 -18.14 6.48 10.22
N GLY A 557 -18.50 5.39 9.56
CA GLY A 557 -17.88 4.93 8.34
C GLY A 557 -16.44 4.43 8.49
N PHE A 558 -16.06 3.93 9.67
CA PHE A 558 -14.75 3.35 9.94
C PHE A 558 -14.66 1.90 9.45
N GLY A 559 -13.41 1.40 9.41
CA GLY A 559 -13.10 0.01 9.11
C GLY A 559 -13.56 -0.41 7.72
N THR A 560 -14.16 -1.59 7.63
CA THR A 560 -14.62 -2.17 6.36
C THR A 560 -15.89 -1.52 5.80
N ASP A 561 -16.64 -0.76 6.62
CA ASP A 561 -17.87 -0.07 6.18
C ASP A 561 -17.56 1.07 5.20
N GLN A 562 -16.59 1.93 5.51
CA GLN A 562 -16.20 3.10 4.71
C GLN A 562 -17.36 4.05 4.37
N GLY A 563 -18.43 4.05 5.16
CA GLY A 563 -19.58 4.94 5.02
C GLY A 563 -20.52 4.62 3.86
N LYS A 564 -20.45 3.42 3.28
CA LYS A 564 -21.25 3.03 2.11
C LYS A 564 -22.75 3.27 2.28
N LEU A 565 -23.32 2.91 3.43
CA LEU A 565 -24.75 3.11 3.73
C LEU A 565 -25.03 4.38 4.54
N GLY A 566 -24.11 4.73 5.47
CA GLY A 566 -24.38 5.73 6.51
C GLY A 566 -23.89 7.13 6.23
N ASN A 567 -22.99 7.33 5.24
CA ASN A 567 -22.29 8.61 5.06
C ASN A 567 -23.26 9.78 4.84
N ILE A 568 -24.13 9.71 3.83
CA ILE A 568 -25.07 10.79 3.49
C ILE A 568 -26.08 11.04 4.61
N ASN A 569 -26.61 9.98 5.23
CA ASN A 569 -27.51 10.13 6.36
C ASN A 569 -26.81 10.82 7.54
N GLY A 570 -25.57 10.45 7.82
CA GLY A 570 -24.75 11.08 8.86
C GLY A 570 -24.45 12.55 8.58
N LEU A 571 -24.13 12.88 7.32
CA LEU A 571 -23.92 14.26 6.87
C LEU A 571 -25.18 15.11 7.05
N ALA A 572 -26.33 14.61 6.62
CA ALA A 572 -27.61 15.32 6.74
C ALA A 572 -28.03 15.58 8.21
N ILE A 573 -27.78 14.60 9.10
CA ILE A 573 -28.02 14.77 10.53
C ILE A 573 -27.07 15.80 11.13
N ALA A 574 -25.78 15.77 10.77
CA ALA A 574 -24.80 16.75 11.23
C ALA A 574 -25.11 18.16 10.69
N ALA A 575 -25.45 18.28 9.41
CA ALA A 575 -25.87 19.53 8.77
C ALA A 575 -27.04 20.17 9.52
N ARG A 576 -28.10 19.39 9.74
CA ARG A 576 -29.27 19.86 10.51
C ARG A 576 -28.89 20.27 11.93
N ALA A 577 -28.08 19.48 12.65
CA ALA A 577 -27.66 19.80 14.00
C ALA A 577 -26.85 21.09 14.10
N GLN A 578 -26.19 21.51 13.01
CA GLN A 578 -25.37 22.71 12.92
C GLN A 578 -26.10 23.88 12.20
N GLY A 579 -27.32 23.67 11.71
CA GLY A 579 -28.05 24.69 10.92
C GLY A 579 -27.38 25.00 9.57
N LYS A 580 -26.68 24.06 8.97
CA LYS A 580 -26.00 24.17 7.65
C LYS A 580 -26.75 23.39 6.57
N SER A 581 -26.48 23.70 5.30
CA SER A 581 -26.89 22.83 4.20
C SER A 581 -26.02 21.56 4.13
N ILE A 582 -26.49 20.53 3.43
CA ILE A 582 -25.69 19.31 3.17
C ILE A 582 -24.49 19.67 2.28
N ALA A 583 -24.69 20.53 1.30
CA ALA A 583 -23.63 21.02 0.42
C ALA A 583 -22.50 21.73 1.19
N ASP A 584 -22.84 22.62 2.13
CA ASP A 584 -21.85 23.33 2.97
C ASP A 584 -21.16 22.43 3.98
N THR A 585 -21.84 21.40 4.48
CA THR A 585 -21.26 20.39 5.37
C THR A 585 -20.23 19.56 4.61
N GLY A 586 -20.45 19.35 3.31
CA GLY A 586 -19.57 18.57 2.44
C GLY A 586 -19.58 17.09 2.74
N THR A 587 -18.63 16.36 2.19
CA THR A 587 -18.47 14.91 2.42
C THR A 587 -17.09 14.58 2.96
N THR A 588 -16.97 13.40 3.56
CA THR A 588 -15.68 12.89 4.02
C THR A 588 -14.79 12.51 2.84
N MET A 589 -13.47 12.59 3.01
CA MET A 589 -12.51 12.18 1.99
C MET A 589 -12.48 10.66 1.84
N PHE A 590 -12.41 10.23 0.58
CA PHE A 590 -12.23 8.83 0.23
C PHE A 590 -10.75 8.55 -0.09
N ARG A 591 -10.26 7.40 0.34
CA ARG A 591 -8.89 6.93 0.12
C ARG A 591 -8.91 5.49 -0.40
N PRO A 592 -7.91 5.07 -1.18
CA PRO A 592 -7.66 3.64 -1.39
C PRO A 592 -7.33 2.97 -0.04
N ASN A 593 -7.80 1.78 0.28
CA ASN A 593 -8.71 0.91 -0.45
C ASN A 593 -10.13 1.07 0.13
N TYR A 594 -11.09 1.37 -0.71
CA TYR A 594 -12.50 1.47 -0.30
C TYR A 594 -13.13 0.10 0.02
N THR A 595 -12.67 -0.95 -0.66
CA THR A 595 -12.97 -2.35 -0.37
C THR A 595 -11.68 -3.02 0.14
N PRO A 596 -11.75 -3.86 1.19
CA PRO A 596 -10.57 -4.55 1.71
C PRO A 596 -9.83 -5.37 0.66
N VAL A 597 -8.49 -5.32 0.72
CA VAL A 597 -7.55 -6.09 -0.11
C VAL A 597 -6.65 -6.89 0.81
N THR A 598 -6.31 -8.13 0.45
CA THR A 598 -5.42 -8.95 1.27
C THR A 598 -3.96 -8.50 1.16
N PHE A 599 -3.20 -8.68 2.21
CA PHE A 599 -1.75 -8.40 2.18
C PHE A 599 -1.02 -9.28 1.15
N GLY A 600 -1.45 -10.53 0.97
CA GLY A 600 -0.89 -11.43 -0.06
C GLY A 600 -1.00 -10.82 -1.46
N ALA A 601 -2.18 -10.30 -1.84
CA ALA A 601 -2.38 -9.66 -3.13
C ALA A 601 -1.51 -8.40 -3.31
N VAL A 602 -1.35 -7.60 -2.24
CA VAL A 602 -0.51 -6.38 -2.26
C VAL A 602 0.98 -6.74 -2.38
N ALA A 603 1.44 -7.74 -1.63
CA ALA A 603 2.82 -8.21 -1.69
C ALA A 603 3.16 -8.90 -3.03
N GLY A 604 2.19 -9.60 -3.61
CA GLY A 604 2.39 -10.36 -4.85
C GLY A 604 3.48 -11.40 -4.69
N ARG A 605 4.46 -11.41 -5.62
CA ARG A 605 5.63 -12.31 -5.56
C ARG A 605 6.72 -11.83 -4.61
N HIS A 606 6.62 -10.60 -4.08
CA HIS A 606 7.64 -9.99 -3.22
C HIS A 606 7.50 -10.47 -1.79
N CYS A 607 7.72 -11.77 -1.58
CA CYS A 607 7.74 -12.42 -0.27
C CYS A 607 8.90 -13.42 -0.19
N GLY A 608 9.35 -13.73 1.02
CA GLY A 608 10.51 -14.61 1.24
C GLY A 608 11.75 -14.11 0.50
N HIS A 609 12.38 -14.99 -0.26
CA HIS A 609 13.61 -14.67 -1.01
C HIS A 609 13.44 -13.58 -2.08
N LEU A 610 12.23 -13.35 -2.59
CA LEU A 610 11.99 -12.31 -3.58
C LEU A 610 11.71 -10.94 -2.93
N PHE A 611 11.32 -10.91 -1.66
CA PHE A 611 11.15 -9.68 -0.90
C PHE A 611 12.50 -9.14 -0.42
N GLU A 612 13.32 -10.02 0.14
CA GLU A 612 14.64 -9.68 0.65
C GLU A 612 15.67 -10.69 0.10
N PRO A 613 16.06 -10.54 -1.19
CA PRO A 613 16.98 -11.46 -1.82
C PRO A 613 18.36 -11.32 -1.18
N VAL A 614 18.98 -12.45 -0.88
CA VAL A 614 20.37 -12.51 -0.43
C VAL A 614 21.27 -12.67 -1.64
N ARG A 615 22.29 -11.82 -1.76
CA ARG A 615 23.27 -11.82 -2.84
C ARG A 615 24.61 -12.33 -2.31
N PHE A 616 25.26 -13.13 -3.11
CA PHE A 616 26.57 -13.70 -2.83
C PHE A 616 27.56 -13.33 -3.92
N THR A 617 28.81 -13.09 -3.55
CA THR A 617 29.87 -12.96 -4.53
C THR A 617 30.20 -14.32 -5.15
N ALA A 618 30.89 -14.33 -6.28
CA ALA A 618 31.41 -15.56 -6.90
C ALA A 618 32.39 -16.34 -5.99
N LEU A 619 32.89 -15.67 -4.97
CA LEU A 619 33.91 -16.19 -4.03
C LEU A 619 33.32 -16.66 -2.70
N HIS A 620 31.99 -16.53 -2.52
CA HIS A 620 31.32 -16.84 -1.23
C HIS A 620 31.65 -18.23 -0.69
N ALA A 621 31.64 -19.26 -1.55
CA ALA A 621 31.92 -20.64 -1.13
C ALA A 621 33.33 -20.80 -0.54
N TRP A 622 34.32 -20.07 -1.07
CA TRP A 622 35.68 -20.05 -0.53
C TRP A 622 35.73 -19.38 0.85
N HIS A 623 35.01 -18.30 1.03
CA HIS A 623 34.94 -17.60 2.32
C HIS A 623 34.30 -18.48 3.40
N VAL A 624 33.19 -19.18 3.09
CA VAL A 624 32.56 -20.14 3.99
C VAL A 624 33.55 -21.25 4.37
N LYS A 625 34.24 -21.85 3.37
CA LYS A 625 35.25 -22.91 3.60
C LYS A 625 36.41 -22.45 4.49
N ASN A 626 36.78 -21.16 4.42
CA ASN A 626 37.84 -20.56 5.22
C ASN A 626 37.36 -19.96 6.55
N GLY A 627 36.09 -20.21 6.94
CA GLY A 627 35.56 -19.83 8.25
C GLY A 627 35.29 -18.36 8.43
N ALA A 628 34.95 -17.66 7.35
CA ALA A 628 34.53 -16.26 7.45
C ALA A 628 33.22 -16.11 8.23
N GLU A 629 33.18 -15.10 9.10
CA GLU A 629 31.94 -14.54 9.60
C GLU A 629 31.46 -13.47 8.61
N PHE A 630 30.13 -13.31 8.46
CA PHE A 630 29.54 -12.44 7.43
C PHE A 630 28.74 -11.31 8.04
N GLU A 631 28.80 -10.18 7.38
CA GLU A 631 27.88 -9.04 7.59
C GLU A 631 26.95 -8.85 6.37
N ASP A 632 25.82 -8.21 6.63
CA ASP A 632 24.87 -7.80 5.59
C ASP A 632 25.13 -6.33 5.21
N VAL A 633 25.45 -6.10 3.92
CA VAL A 633 25.53 -4.76 3.35
C VAL A 633 24.49 -4.64 2.23
N GLY A 634 23.35 -4.08 2.56
CA GLY A 634 22.16 -4.21 1.73
C GLY A 634 21.79 -5.68 1.58
N GLN A 635 21.74 -6.16 0.33
CA GLN A 635 21.42 -7.57 0.02
C GLN A 635 22.65 -8.49 0.01
N TRP A 636 23.85 -7.93 0.09
CA TRP A 636 25.08 -8.69 -0.04
C TRP A 636 25.54 -9.30 1.28
N LYS A 637 25.92 -10.59 1.27
CA LYS A 637 26.74 -11.20 2.33
C LYS A 637 28.21 -10.92 2.03
N ARG A 638 28.84 -10.19 2.92
CA ARG A 638 30.27 -9.83 2.81
C ARG A 638 31.07 -10.51 3.94
N PRO A 639 32.28 -11.02 3.68
CA PRO A 639 33.17 -11.44 4.76
C PRO A 639 33.43 -10.28 5.71
N TRP A 640 33.02 -10.43 6.97
CA TRP A 640 33.20 -9.41 7.99
C TRP A 640 34.56 -9.52 8.66
N TYR A 641 34.94 -10.74 9.12
CA TYR A 641 36.27 -11.11 9.60
C TYR A 641 36.46 -12.62 9.50
N PHE A 642 37.72 -13.09 9.70
CA PHE A 642 38.08 -14.52 9.63
C PHE A 642 38.65 -14.99 10.98
N PRO A 643 37.82 -15.45 11.93
CA PRO A 643 38.31 -15.88 13.26
C PRO A 643 39.09 -17.19 13.18
N ARG A 644 40.12 -17.30 14.02
CA ARG A 644 40.80 -18.56 14.33
C ARG A 644 40.24 -19.12 15.64
N ARG A 645 40.53 -20.42 15.90
CA ARG A 645 40.03 -21.07 17.12
C ARG A 645 40.45 -20.28 18.37
N GLY A 646 39.49 -19.82 19.16
CA GLY A 646 39.69 -19.08 20.41
C GLY A 646 39.89 -17.55 20.22
N GLU A 647 39.81 -17.02 18.99
CA GLU A 647 39.78 -15.59 18.73
C GLU A 647 38.33 -15.06 18.78
N ASP A 648 38.16 -13.94 19.43
CA ASP A 648 36.99 -13.07 19.22
C ASP A 648 37.19 -12.16 18.00
N MET A 649 36.19 -11.37 17.66
CA MET A 649 36.24 -10.42 16.53
C MET A 649 37.45 -9.47 16.67
N HIS A 650 37.69 -8.89 17.84
CA HIS A 650 38.76 -7.91 18.05
C HIS A 650 40.15 -8.50 17.86
N ALA A 651 40.35 -9.73 18.34
CA ALA A 651 41.62 -10.44 18.19
C ALA A 651 41.87 -10.82 16.72
N ALA A 652 40.82 -11.30 16.02
CA ALA A 652 40.89 -11.62 14.60
C ALA A 652 41.21 -10.39 13.76
N VAL A 653 40.49 -9.29 13.94
CA VAL A 653 40.69 -8.02 13.22
C VAL A 653 42.07 -7.45 13.50
N ALA A 654 42.54 -7.47 14.74
CA ALA A 654 43.88 -7.00 15.08
C ALA A 654 44.97 -7.82 14.37
N ARG A 655 44.82 -9.14 14.25
CA ARG A 655 45.72 -10.02 13.51
C ARG A 655 45.68 -9.71 12.00
N GLU A 656 44.50 -9.56 11.42
CA GLU A 656 44.32 -9.19 10.03
C GLU A 656 44.93 -7.83 9.70
N CYS A 657 44.74 -6.82 10.55
CA CYS A 657 45.36 -5.49 10.39
C CYS A 657 46.87 -5.60 10.33
N ARG A 658 47.48 -6.35 11.27
CA ARG A 658 48.95 -6.54 11.29
C ARG A 658 49.40 -7.24 10.00
N ALA A 659 48.70 -8.26 9.52
CA ALA A 659 49.06 -8.98 8.31
C ALA A 659 49.04 -8.07 7.06
N VAL A 660 48.08 -7.17 6.96
CA VAL A 660 47.99 -6.18 5.86
C VAL A 660 49.13 -5.19 5.96
N ARG A 661 49.49 -4.71 7.19
CA ARG A 661 50.58 -3.74 7.38
C ARG A 661 51.98 -4.33 7.19
N GLU A 662 52.20 -5.62 7.51
CA GLU A 662 53.50 -6.24 7.58
C GLU A 662 53.81 -7.23 6.44
N ALA A 663 52.74 -7.80 5.83
CA ALA A 663 52.87 -8.83 4.84
C ALA A 663 51.95 -8.57 3.60
N VAL A 664 50.88 -9.33 3.44
CA VAL A 664 49.87 -9.10 2.40
C VAL A 664 48.52 -9.60 2.85
N GLY A 665 47.47 -8.77 2.68
CA GLY A 665 46.09 -9.13 2.91
C GLY A 665 45.33 -9.32 1.58
N LEU A 666 44.31 -10.16 1.63
CA LEU A 666 43.39 -10.41 0.51
C LEU A 666 41.94 -10.08 0.93
N LEU A 667 41.32 -9.14 0.23
CA LEU A 667 39.90 -8.75 0.43
C LEU A 667 39.07 -9.05 -0.82
N ASP A 668 37.88 -9.59 -0.62
CA ASP A 668 36.85 -9.63 -1.65
C ASP A 668 36.11 -8.30 -1.71
N ALA A 669 36.44 -7.48 -2.69
CA ALA A 669 35.80 -6.20 -2.97
C ALA A 669 34.75 -6.27 -4.10
N SER A 670 34.28 -7.48 -4.46
CA SER A 670 33.37 -7.71 -5.58
C SER A 670 32.03 -7.01 -5.47
N THR A 671 31.60 -6.67 -4.24
CA THR A 671 30.29 -6.04 -3.98
C THR A 671 30.27 -4.53 -4.28
N LEU A 672 31.43 -3.88 -4.47
CA LEU A 672 31.46 -2.49 -4.93
C LEU A 672 30.67 -2.32 -6.23
N GLY A 673 29.84 -1.28 -6.32
CA GLY A 673 29.14 -0.97 -7.56
C GLY A 673 30.11 -0.72 -8.69
N LYS A 674 29.84 -1.27 -9.85
CA LYS A 674 30.62 -1.06 -11.08
C LYS A 674 29.68 -0.67 -12.20
N ILE A 675 29.86 0.55 -12.73
CA ILE A 675 29.04 1.10 -13.81
C ILE A 675 29.95 1.34 -15.01
N ASP A 676 29.65 0.67 -16.10
CA ASP A 676 30.27 0.89 -17.40
C ASP A 676 29.60 2.08 -18.10
N ILE A 677 30.39 3.04 -18.53
CA ILE A 677 29.94 4.31 -19.13
C ILE A 677 30.59 4.50 -20.47
N GLN A 678 29.82 4.52 -21.54
CA GLN A 678 30.28 4.64 -22.88
C GLN A 678 29.56 5.76 -23.66
N GLY A 679 30.26 6.35 -24.61
CA GLY A 679 29.69 7.32 -25.52
C GLY A 679 30.61 8.51 -25.76
N PRO A 680 30.46 9.20 -26.89
CA PRO A 680 31.31 10.36 -27.23
C PRO A 680 31.26 11.48 -26.21
N ASP A 681 30.13 11.62 -25.47
CA ASP A 681 29.93 12.68 -24.48
C ASP A 681 30.13 12.18 -23.03
N ALA A 682 30.69 10.98 -22.83
CA ALA A 682 30.92 10.41 -21.51
C ALA A 682 31.80 11.31 -20.61
N ARG A 683 32.86 11.92 -21.16
CA ARG A 683 33.73 12.86 -20.43
C ARG A 683 32.98 14.09 -19.94
N GLU A 684 32.13 14.66 -20.79
CA GLU A 684 31.34 15.83 -20.43
C GLU A 684 30.31 15.47 -19.37
N PHE A 685 29.61 14.36 -19.53
CA PHE A 685 28.65 13.89 -18.56
C PHE A 685 29.28 13.68 -17.17
N LEU A 686 30.39 12.95 -17.10
CA LEU A 686 31.14 12.76 -15.85
C LEU A 686 31.58 14.08 -15.23
N ASN A 687 31.96 15.03 -16.08
CA ASN A 687 32.39 16.36 -15.61
C ASN A 687 31.24 17.20 -15.06
N ARG A 688 29.98 16.93 -15.44
CA ARG A 688 28.77 17.55 -14.86
C ARG A 688 28.30 16.88 -13.59
N VAL A 689 28.55 15.58 -13.47
CA VAL A 689 28.10 14.75 -12.33
C VAL A 689 29.04 14.89 -11.11
N TYR A 690 30.35 14.76 -11.34
CA TYR A 690 31.33 14.81 -10.27
C TYR A 690 31.71 16.21 -9.85
N THR A 691 32.12 16.37 -8.60
CA THR A 691 32.68 17.64 -8.08
C THR A 691 33.99 18.03 -8.77
N ASN A 692 34.86 17.06 -9.08
CA ASN A 692 36.16 17.27 -9.76
C ASN A 692 36.07 17.15 -11.28
N ALA A 693 37.19 17.48 -11.96
CA ALA A 693 37.22 17.57 -13.46
C ALA A 693 37.63 16.26 -14.10
N TRP A 694 36.99 15.90 -15.22
CA TRP A 694 37.17 14.64 -15.94
C TRP A 694 37.63 14.79 -17.37
N THR A 695 37.56 15.99 -17.94
CA THR A 695 37.89 16.26 -19.34
C THR A 695 39.33 15.97 -19.73
N LYS A 696 40.28 16.00 -18.76
CA LYS A 696 41.71 15.77 -18.98
C LYS A 696 42.22 14.51 -18.30
N LEU A 697 41.37 13.51 -18.03
CA LEU A 697 41.83 12.24 -17.51
C LEU A 697 42.32 11.36 -18.67
N ASP A 698 43.63 11.07 -18.72
CA ASP A 698 44.23 10.27 -19.78
C ASP A 698 43.75 8.81 -19.73
N VAL A 699 43.76 8.15 -20.87
CA VAL A 699 43.56 6.70 -20.97
C VAL A 699 44.66 5.98 -20.15
N GLY A 700 44.31 4.93 -19.45
CA GLY A 700 45.22 4.21 -18.53
C GLY A 700 45.26 4.80 -17.09
N LYS A 701 44.61 5.95 -16.86
CA LYS A 701 44.54 6.58 -15.52
C LYS A 701 43.18 6.41 -14.86
N ALA A 702 43.20 6.46 -13.54
CA ALA A 702 42.02 6.48 -12.71
C ALA A 702 42.02 7.75 -11.83
N ARG A 703 40.85 8.12 -11.33
CA ARG A 703 40.68 9.26 -10.43
C ARG A 703 39.60 8.98 -9.40
N TYR A 704 39.89 9.29 -8.15
CA TYR A 704 38.87 9.34 -7.11
C TYR A 704 37.92 10.53 -7.35
N GLY A 705 36.64 10.32 -7.22
CA GLY A 705 35.62 11.33 -7.43
C GLY A 705 34.56 11.32 -6.35
N LEU A 706 34.06 12.52 -6.03
CA LEU A 706 32.91 12.74 -5.17
C LEU A 706 31.72 13.20 -5.98
N MET A 707 30.56 12.67 -5.65
CA MET A 707 29.27 13.13 -6.15
C MET A 707 28.48 13.82 -5.04
N CYS A 708 27.86 14.93 -5.39
CA CYS A 708 26.95 15.65 -4.49
C CYS A 708 25.54 15.65 -5.05
N LYS A 709 24.53 15.73 -4.17
CA LYS A 709 23.17 16.09 -4.57
C LYS A 709 23.07 17.60 -4.82
N GLU A 710 21.91 18.04 -5.28
CA GLU A 710 21.63 19.43 -5.65
C GLU A 710 21.85 20.40 -4.49
N ASP A 711 21.66 19.94 -3.26
CA ASP A 711 21.88 20.71 -2.03
C ASP A 711 23.36 20.91 -1.65
N GLY A 712 24.29 20.25 -2.37
CA GLY A 712 25.71 20.30 -2.14
C GLY A 712 26.25 19.29 -1.14
N MET A 713 25.39 18.42 -0.60
CA MET A 713 25.78 17.36 0.34
C MET A 713 26.33 16.15 -0.39
N VAL A 714 27.32 15.48 0.21
CA VAL A 714 27.94 14.29 -0.36
C VAL A 714 26.91 13.18 -0.50
N PHE A 715 26.87 12.60 -1.71
CA PHE A 715 25.91 11.56 -2.09
C PHE A 715 26.56 10.18 -2.22
N ASP A 716 27.64 10.07 -2.96
CA ASP A 716 28.43 8.85 -3.13
C ASP A 716 29.85 9.20 -3.59
N ASP A 717 30.76 8.23 -3.55
CA ASP A 717 32.13 8.37 -4.00
C ASP A 717 32.64 7.10 -4.69
N GLY A 718 33.79 7.18 -5.28
CA GLY A 718 34.45 6.02 -5.89
C GLY A 718 35.60 6.40 -6.81
N VAL A 719 36.20 5.38 -7.39
CA VAL A 719 37.27 5.55 -8.38
C VAL A 719 36.72 5.31 -9.77
N THR A 720 36.92 6.26 -10.67
CA THR A 720 36.55 6.12 -12.09
C THR A 720 37.80 6.07 -12.94
N ALA A 721 37.87 5.04 -13.81
CA ALA A 721 38.97 4.81 -14.72
C ALA A 721 38.61 5.20 -16.14
N CYS A 722 39.54 5.83 -16.87
CA CYS A 722 39.43 6.08 -18.28
C CYS A 722 40.02 4.89 -19.08
N LEU A 723 39.12 4.09 -19.69
CA LEU A 723 39.50 2.91 -20.47
C LEU A 723 39.83 3.25 -21.92
N ALA A 724 39.08 4.18 -22.50
CA ALA A 724 39.28 4.81 -23.78
C ALA A 724 38.74 6.24 -23.75
N ASP A 725 38.93 7.02 -24.81
CA ASP A 725 38.45 8.41 -24.85
C ASP A 725 36.95 8.54 -24.65
N ASN A 726 36.21 7.53 -25.01
CA ASN A 726 34.76 7.45 -24.92
C ASN A 726 34.25 6.29 -24.02
N HIS A 727 35.13 5.71 -23.16
CA HIS A 727 34.79 4.57 -22.32
C HIS A 727 35.39 4.69 -20.91
N PHE A 728 34.55 4.58 -19.90
CA PHE A 728 34.91 4.68 -18.49
C PHE A 728 34.28 3.55 -17.67
N VAL A 729 34.93 3.17 -16.58
CA VAL A 729 34.36 2.34 -15.54
C VAL A 729 34.37 3.12 -14.24
N MET A 730 33.19 3.30 -13.67
CA MET A 730 32.96 3.97 -12.38
C MET A 730 32.76 2.94 -11.29
N THR A 731 33.44 3.06 -10.15
CA THR A 731 33.06 2.34 -8.92
C THR A 731 32.23 3.24 -8.03
N THR A 732 31.37 2.61 -7.21
CA THR A 732 30.51 3.25 -6.20
C THR A 732 30.58 2.48 -4.89
N THR A 733 30.02 3.03 -3.82
CA THR A 733 29.81 2.23 -2.60
C THR A 733 28.88 1.04 -2.90
N THR A 734 29.02 -0.05 -2.14
CA THR A 734 28.17 -1.26 -2.27
C THR A 734 26.68 -0.91 -2.13
N GLY A 735 26.31 -0.14 -1.11
CA GLY A 735 24.93 0.28 -0.86
C GLY A 735 24.41 1.33 -1.83
N GLY A 736 25.32 2.08 -2.50
CA GLY A 736 24.99 3.14 -3.44
C GLY A 736 24.82 2.68 -4.89
N ALA A 737 25.25 1.47 -5.24
CA ALA A 737 25.37 1.02 -6.64
C ALA A 737 24.11 1.26 -7.50
N ALA A 738 22.96 0.81 -7.04
CA ALA A 738 21.70 0.98 -7.77
C ALA A 738 21.24 2.46 -7.77
N ARG A 739 21.38 3.15 -6.64
CA ARG A 739 20.97 4.56 -6.50
C ARG A 739 21.80 5.50 -7.39
N VAL A 740 23.09 5.24 -7.52
CA VAL A 740 23.96 6.04 -8.38
C VAL A 740 23.57 5.83 -9.85
N LEU A 741 23.37 4.59 -10.29
CA LEU A 741 22.94 4.32 -11.67
C LEU A 741 21.60 4.99 -11.99
N GLU A 742 20.61 4.83 -11.12
CA GLU A 742 19.30 5.49 -11.24
C GLU A 742 19.44 7.01 -11.35
N TRP A 743 20.31 7.60 -10.53
CA TRP A 743 20.55 9.03 -10.51
C TRP A 743 21.26 9.53 -11.77
N LEU A 744 22.23 8.78 -12.32
CA LEU A 744 22.86 9.08 -13.61
C LEU A 744 21.83 9.04 -14.75
N GLU A 745 20.98 8.01 -14.78
CA GLU A 745 19.92 7.87 -15.76
C GLU A 745 18.89 9.00 -15.65
N LEU A 746 18.51 9.38 -14.43
CA LEU A 746 17.59 10.49 -14.18
C LEU A 746 18.11 11.78 -14.81
N TYR A 747 19.35 12.17 -14.50
CA TYR A 747 19.93 13.39 -15.02
C TYR A 747 20.13 13.35 -16.55
N HIS A 748 20.50 12.19 -17.08
CA HIS A 748 20.59 12.03 -18.52
C HIS A 748 19.24 12.20 -19.20
N GLN A 749 18.18 11.61 -18.66
CA GLN A 749 16.86 11.65 -19.30
C GLN A 749 16.14 12.99 -19.13
N THR A 750 16.38 13.72 -18.03
CA THR A 750 15.63 14.92 -17.71
C THR A 750 16.39 16.22 -18.00
N GLU A 751 17.68 16.26 -17.71
CA GLU A 751 18.47 17.50 -17.79
C GLU A 751 19.38 17.56 -19.04
N TRP A 752 19.91 16.42 -19.48
CA TRP A 752 20.88 16.36 -20.58
C TRP A 752 20.57 15.25 -21.59
N PRO A 753 19.35 15.18 -22.14
CA PRO A 753 18.94 14.12 -23.06
C PRO A 753 19.68 14.19 -24.41
N GLU A 754 20.34 15.31 -24.74
CA GLU A 754 21.13 15.49 -25.94
C GLU A 754 22.50 14.83 -25.88
N LEU A 755 23.03 14.53 -24.67
CA LEU A 755 24.32 13.89 -24.52
C LEU A 755 24.28 12.42 -24.95
N LYS A 756 25.20 12.02 -25.80
CA LYS A 756 25.32 10.63 -26.26
C LYS A 756 26.18 9.84 -25.28
N VAL A 757 25.55 9.34 -24.23
CA VAL A 757 26.16 8.54 -23.17
C VAL A 757 25.25 7.38 -22.79
N TYR A 758 25.82 6.22 -22.48
CA TYR A 758 25.14 4.99 -22.17
C TYR A 758 25.72 4.41 -20.88
N PHE A 759 24.85 3.90 -20.01
CA PHE A 759 25.23 3.34 -18.71
C PHE A 759 24.82 1.87 -18.64
N ASN A 760 25.68 1.04 -18.04
CA ASN A 760 25.35 -0.34 -17.76
C ASN A 760 25.95 -0.78 -16.44
N SER A 761 25.13 -1.41 -15.56
CA SER A 761 25.67 -2.03 -14.35
C SER A 761 26.44 -3.29 -14.72
N VAL A 762 27.71 -3.34 -14.35
CA VAL A 762 28.58 -4.51 -14.52
C VAL A 762 29.06 -5.06 -13.19
N THR A 763 28.36 -4.72 -12.10
CA THR A 763 28.70 -5.15 -10.74
C THR A 763 28.82 -6.66 -10.62
N ASP A 764 27.85 -7.40 -11.16
CA ASP A 764 27.83 -8.87 -11.07
C ASP A 764 28.74 -9.55 -12.15
N HIS A 765 29.21 -8.79 -13.14
CA HIS A 765 30.07 -9.34 -14.19
C HIS A 765 31.52 -9.52 -13.77
N TYR A 766 31.97 -8.71 -12.80
CA TYR A 766 33.36 -8.68 -12.35
C TYR A 766 33.47 -8.97 -10.85
N ALA A 767 34.31 -9.94 -10.51
CA ALA A 767 34.84 -10.07 -9.18
C ALA A 767 36.08 -9.18 -9.02
N THR A 768 36.24 -8.61 -7.83
CA THR A 768 37.38 -7.75 -7.49
C THR A 768 38.11 -8.32 -6.28
N LEU A 769 39.35 -8.76 -6.52
CA LEU A 769 40.25 -9.28 -5.49
C LEU A 769 41.28 -8.19 -5.15
N THR A 770 41.27 -7.70 -3.92
CA THR A 770 42.20 -6.65 -3.50
C THR A 770 43.36 -7.26 -2.72
N LEU A 771 44.59 -7.07 -3.21
CA LEU A 771 45.83 -7.43 -2.54
C LEU A 771 46.42 -6.18 -1.91
N SER A 772 46.57 -6.15 -0.59
CA SER A 772 47.08 -4.96 0.13
C SER A 772 48.22 -5.34 1.06
N GLY A 773 49.30 -4.59 1.03
CA GLY A 773 50.44 -4.76 1.90
C GLY A 773 51.80 -4.78 1.17
N PRO A 774 52.92 -4.70 1.87
CA PRO A 774 54.24 -4.57 1.27
C PRO A 774 54.65 -5.74 0.37
N ASN A 775 54.12 -6.94 0.56
CA ASN A 775 54.40 -8.10 -0.27
C ASN A 775 53.39 -8.26 -1.44
N SER A 776 52.40 -7.35 -1.64
CA SER A 776 51.40 -7.46 -2.66
C SER A 776 51.94 -7.49 -4.07
N ARG A 777 52.99 -6.67 -4.38
CA ARG A 777 53.69 -6.67 -5.68
C ARG A 777 54.35 -8.01 -5.94
N LYS A 778 55.11 -8.53 -4.94
CA LYS A 778 55.82 -9.81 -5.05
C LYS A 778 54.89 -10.97 -5.29
N LEU A 779 53.79 -11.02 -4.59
CA LEU A 779 52.77 -12.05 -4.79
C LEU A 779 52.13 -11.94 -6.19
N LEU A 780 51.66 -10.76 -6.59
CA LEU A 780 51.00 -10.59 -7.86
C LEU A 780 51.95 -10.90 -9.06
N ALA A 781 53.24 -10.58 -8.97
CA ALA A 781 54.24 -10.86 -9.97
C ALA A 781 54.43 -12.36 -10.25
N GLU A 782 54.06 -13.24 -9.32
CA GLU A 782 54.14 -14.69 -9.53
C GLU A 782 53.09 -15.24 -10.47
N VAL A 783 51.95 -14.52 -10.60
CA VAL A 783 50.76 -15.02 -11.31
C VAL A 783 50.31 -14.13 -12.43
N THR A 784 51.05 -13.02 -12.76
CA THR A 784 50.62 -12.08 -13.79
C THR A 784 51.71 -11.89 -14.87
N ASP A 785 51.29 -11.54 -16.07
CA ASP A 785 52.15 -11.09 -17.17
C ASP A 785 52.31 -9.56 -17.24
N ILE A 786 51.66 -8.81 -16.32
CA ILE A 786 51.70 -7.36 -16.23
C ILE A 786 53.04 -6.91 -15.60
N ASP A 787 53.68 -5.96 -16.21
CA ASP A 787 54.83 -5.28 -15.62
C ASP A 787 54.39 -4.43 -14.46
N LEU A 788 54.78 -4.83 -13.24
CA LEU A 788 54.37 -4.24 -11.96
C LEU A 788 55.47 -3.29 -11.37
N ASP A 789 56.53 -3.00 -12.14
CA ASP A 789 57.57 -2.01 -11.72
C ASP A 789 56.88 -0.69 -11.37
N LYS A 790 57.43 0.00 -10.31
CA LYS A 790 56.76 1.18 -9.79
C LYS A 790 56.64 2.32 -10.80
N ASP A 791 57.62 2.43 -11.70
CA ASP A 791 57.63 3.47 -12.73
C ASP A 791 56.79 3.08 -13.94
N ALA A 792 56.71 1.78 -14.23
CA ALA A 792 55.87 1.24 -15.32
C ALA A 792 54.39 1.21 -14.94
N PHE A 793 54.07 1.01 -13.63
CA PHE A 793 52.72 0.94 -13.13
C PHE A 793 52.51 1.91 -11.93
N PRO A 794 52.41 3.23 -12.20
CA PRO A 794 52.27 4.25 -11.15
C PRO A 794 50.92 4.17 -10.41
N PHE A 795 50.86 4.76 -9.22
CA PHE A 795 49.63 4.89 -8.44
C PHE A 795 48.53 5.64 -9.19
N MET A 796 47.28 5.24 -9.01
CA MET A 796 46.11 5.74 -9.73
C MET A 796 46.14 5.47 -11.25
N THR A 797 46.72 4.33 -11.65
CA THR A 797 46.63 3.80 -13.00
C THR A 797 46.07 2.39 -13.04
N TRP A 798 45.76 1.91 -14.21
CA TRP A 798 45.29 0.55 -14.47
C TRP A 798 45.97 -0.06 -15.70
N LYS A 799 46.06 -1.39 -15.73
CA LYS A 799 46.58 -2.15 -16.85
C LYS A 799 45.73 -3.40 -17.14
N GLU A 800 45.69 -3.82 -18.37
CA GLU A 800 45.16 -5.11 -18.80
C GLU A 800 46.26 -6.12 -18.98
N GLY A 801 46.01 -7.38 -18.69
CA GLY A 801 46.90 -8.51 -18.85
C GLY A 801 46.22 -9.76 -18.33
N LYS A 802 47.01 -10.76 -17.96
CA LYS A 802 46.45 -12.00 -17.37
C LYS A 802 46.90 -12.14 -15.93
N VAL A 803 46.01 -12.63 -15.09
CA VAL A 803 46.29 -13.07 -13.70
C VAL A 803 45.89 -14.54 -13.60
N ALA A 804 46.80 -15.40 -13.19
CA ALA A 804 46.60 -16.87 -13.18
C ALA A 804 46.07 -17.42 -14.56
N GLY A 805 46.54 -16.83 -15.66
CA GLY A 805 46.10 -17.17 -17.03
C GLY A 805 44.75 -16.56 -17.47
N VAL A 806 44.03 -15.92 -16.59
CA VAL A 806 42.71 -15.31 -16.85
C VAL A 806 42.88 -13.84 -17.25
N PRO A 807 42.24 -13.35 -18.32
CA PRO A 807 42.20 -11.92 -18.63
C PRO A 807 41.71 -11.08 -17.46
N ALA A 808 42.47 -10.09 -17.08
CA ALA A 808 42.22 -9.27 -15.91
C ALA A 808 42.50 -7.80 -16.19
N ARG A 809 41.79 -6.92 -15.51
CA ARG A 809 42.07 -5.50 -15.38
C ARG A 809 42.56 -5.24 -13.98
N VAL A 810 43.80 -4.79 -13.83
CA VAL A 810 44.42 -4.54 -12.53
C VAL A 810 44.54 -3.04 -12.32
N PHE A 811 44.08 -2.57 -11.19
CA PHE A 811 44.18 -1.16 -10.75
C PHE A 811 45.22 -1.06 -9.65
N ARG A 812 46.11 -0.08 -9.75
CA ARG A 812 47.00 0.28 -8.63
C ARG A 812 46.38 1.41 -7.81
N ILE A 813 45.47 1.05 -6.92
CA ILE A 813 44.75 1.96 -5.98
C ILE A 813 44.74 1.37 -4.59
N SER A 814 44.54 2.18 -3.55
CA SER A 814 44.61 1.73 -2.18
C SER A 814 43.56 2.38 -1.31
N PHE A 815 42.82 1.59 -0.55
CA PHE A 815 41.91 2.06 0.50
C PHE A 815 42.46 1.83 1.90
N THR A 816 43.44 0.94 2.05
CA THR A 816 44.14 0.67 3.32
C THR A 816 45.34 1.62 3.60
N GLY A 817 45.80 2.33 2.57
CA GLY A 817 47.00 3.15 2.62
C GLY A 817 48.30 2.38 2.38
N GLU A 818 48.28 1.07 2.20
CA GLU A 818 49.40 0.25 1.80
C GLU A 818 49.54 0.15 0.27
N LEU A 819 50.68 -0.36 -0.22
CA LEU A 819 50.79 -0.80 -1.62
C LEU A 819 49.65 -1.78 -1.90
N SER A 820 48.85 -1.50 -2.93
CA SER A 820 47.66 -2.29 -3.17
C SER A 820 47.32 -2.39 -4.66
N TYR A 821 46.75 -3.55 -5.02
CA TYR A 821 46.28 -3.86 -6.35
C TYR A 821 44.88 -4.43 -6.28
N GLU A 822 43.93 -3.89 -7.08
CA GLU A 822 42.61 -4.46 -7.30
C GLU A 822 42.58 -5.23 -8.62
N VAL A 823 42.49 -6.56 -8.51
CA VAL A 823 42.44 -7.48 -9.64
C VAL A 823 40.98 -7.73 -10.00
N ASN A 824 40.54 -7.17 -11.12
CA ASN A 824 39.21 -7.36 -11.66
C ASN A 824 39.20 -8.43 -12.74
N VAL A 825 38.45 -9.50 -12.54
CA VAL A 825 38.27 -10.62 -13.46
C VAL A 825 36.80 -10.91 -13.69
N GLN A 826 36.44 -11.53 -14.80
CA GLN A 826 35.07 -12.00 -14.97
C GLN A 826 34.69 -12.95 -13.83
N ALA A 827 33.49 -12.78 -13.27
CA ALA A 827 33.04 -13.46 -12.08
C ALA A 827 33.16 -14.99 -12.13
N ASP A 828 32.91 -15.59 -13.32
CA ASP A 828 32.95 -17.03 -13.52
C ASP A 828 34.38 -17.63 -13.37
N TYR A 829 35.44 -16.83 -13.56
CA TYR A 829 36.82 -17.27 -13.40
C TYR A 829 37.44 -16.88 -12.04
N ALA A 830 36.71 -16.12 -11.24
CA ALA A 830 37.27 -15.53 -10.02
C ALA A 830 37.75 -16.56 -9.00
N MET A 831 37.06 -17.70 -8.87
CA MET A 831 37.44 -18.75 -7.92
C MET A 831 38.83 -19.31 -8.25
N GLY A 832 39.11 -19.63 -9.50
CA GLY A 832 40.43 -20.15 -9.94
C GLY A 832 41.55 -19.12 -9.72
N VAL A 833 41.27 -17.84 -9.94
CA VAL A 833 42.23 -16.76 -9.66
C VAL A 833 42.48 -16.62 -8.14
N LEU A 834 41.45 -16.69 -7.33
CA LEU A 834 41.55 -16.65 -5.86
C LEU A 834 42.40 -17.82 -5.33
N GLU A 835 42.14 -19.03 -5.80
CA GLU A 835 42.88 -20.25 -5.40
C GLU A 835 44.35 -20.15 -5.76
N ALA A 836 44.68 -19.66 -6.96
CA ALA A 836 46.07 -19.44 -7.37
C ALA A 836 46.78 -18.38 -6.52
N LEU A 837 46.09 -17.26 -6.23
CA LEU A 837 46.61 -16.24 -5.32
C LEU A 837 46.80 -16.78 -3.90
N ALA A 838 45.93 -17.64 -3.40
CA ALA A 838 46.04 -18.25 -2.08
C ALA A 838 47.23 -19.22 -2.01
N GLU A 839 47.43 -20.05 -3.05
CA GLU A 839 48.54 -20.98 -3.17
C GLU A 839 49.87 -20.28 -3.20
N HIS A 840 50.06 -19.35 -4.11
CA HIS A 840 51.30 -18.59 -4.27
C HIS A 840 51.54 -17.63 -3.09
N GLY A 841 50.45 -17.14 -2.50
CA GLY A 841 50.47 -16.17 -1.40
C GLY A 841 50.95 -16.72 -0.04
N ALA A 842 50.86 -18.04 0.15
CA ALA A 842 51.22 -18.67 1.44
C ALA A 842 52.66 -18.32 1.87
N LYS A 843 53.64 -18.35 1.00
CA LYS A 843 55.05 -17.98 1.29
C LYS A 843 55.27 -16.49 1.56
N TYR A 844 54.31 -15.62 1.17
CA TYR A 844 54.36 -14.17 1.44
C TYR A 844 53.55 -13.74 2.64
N GLY A 845 52.93 -14.69 3.39
CA GLY A 845 52.11 -14.43 4.54
C GLY A 845 50.70 -13.93 4.17
N LEU A 846 50.16 -14.34 3.03
CA LEU A 846 48.82 -13.95 2.60
C LEU A 846 47.79 -14.32 3.68
N THR A 847 47.04 -13.33 4.09
CA THR A 847 45.96 -13.47 5.08
C THR A 847 44.66 -12.89 4.50
N PRO A 848 43.58 -13.69 4.43
CA PRO A 848 42.27 -13.13 4.10
C PRO A 848 41.87 -12.18 5.22
N TYR A 849 41.27 -11.05 4.86
CA TYR A 849 40.73 -10.10 5.81
C TYR A 849 39.32 -9.62 5.38
N GLY A 850 38.55 -9.25 6.38
CA GLY A 850 37.18 -8.84 6.16
C GLY A 850 36.98 -7.33 6.15
N THR A 851 35.72 -6.95 6.06
CA THR A 851 35.31 -5.55 5.99
C THR A 851 35.58 -4.81 7.30
N GLU A 852 35.52 -5.45 8.48
CA GLU A 852 35.86 -4.81 9.73
C GLU A 852 37.35 -4.35 9.76
N THR A 853 38.24 -5.23 9.31
CA THR A 853 39.66 -4.89 9.15
C THR A 853 39.86 -3.75 8.14
N MET A 854 39.15 -3.77 7.03
CA MET A 854 39.15 -2.66 6.06
C MET A 854 38.72 -1.35 6.72
N HIS A 855 37.68 -1.37 7.56
CA HIS A 855 37.16 -0.21 8.27
C HIS A 855 38.22 0.40 9.22
N VAL A 856 38.95 -0.42 9.97
CA VAL A 856 40.05 0.04 10.83
C VAL A 856 41.16 0.69 10.00
N LEU A 857 41.64 0.00 8.97
CA LEU A 857 42.80 0.43 8.18
C LEU A 857 42.55 1.72 7.39
N ARG A 858 41.35 1.87 6.81
CA ARG A 858 40.97 3.11 6.10
C ARG A 858 40.84 4.30 7.07
N ALA A 859 40.26 4.06 8.27
CA ALA A 859 40.08 5.10 9.26
C ALA A 859 41.42 5.59 9.82
N GLU A 860 42.42 4.71 9.96
CA GLU A 860 43.80 5.11 10.29
C GLU A 860 44.39 6.11 9.27
N LYS A 861 43.95 6.02 7.99
CA LYS A 861 44.35 6.93 6.89
C LYS A 861 43.42 8.15 6.77
N GLY A 862 42.35 8.23 7.57
CA GLY A 862 41.38 9.30 7.49
C GLY A 862 40.53 9.25 6.22
N PHE A 863 40.47 8.09 5.53
CA PHE A 863 39.57 7.90 4.38
C PHE A 863 38.14 7.69 4.86
N ILE A 864 37.22 8.37 4.23
CA ILE A 864 35.80 8.30 4.60
C ILE A 864 35.12 7.07 4.03
N ILE A 865 34.00 6.67 4.67
CA ILE A 865 32.97 5.80 4.10
C ILE A 865 31.67 6.61 4.01
N VAL A 866 31.13 6.74 2.81
CA VAL A 866 29.85 7.39 2.60
C VAL A 866 28.74 6.55 3.26
N GLY A 867 27.91 7.22 4.08
CA GLY A 867 26.88 6.59 4.89
C GLY A 867 27.30 6.29 6.34
N GLN A 868 28.61 6.24 6.64
CA GLN A 868 29.14 6.14 8.00
C GLN A 868 29.72 7.49 8.47
N ASP A 869 30.66 8.06 7.71
CA ASP A 869 31.23 9.38 8.03
C ASP A 869 30.44 10.54 7.42
N THR A 870 29.39 10.24 6.66
CA THR A 870 28.47 11.21 6.06
C THR A 870 27.03 10.84 6.39
N ASP A 871 26.20 11.87 6.63
CA ASP A 871 24.78 11.74 7.02
C ASP A 871 23.85 12.64 6.17
N ALA A 872 24.24 12.96 4.93
CA ALA A 872 23.59 13.92 4.04
C ALA A 872 23.53 15.37 4.60
N SER A 873 24.34 15.71 5.57
CA SER A 873 24.46 17.08 6.10
C SER A 873 25.84 17.71 5.89
N VAL A 874 26.80 16.95 5.32
CA VAL A 874 28.19 17.38 5.11
C VAL A 874 28.51 17.60 3.65
N THR A 875 29.23 18.70 3.40
CA THR A 875 29.79 19.03 2.08
C THR A 875 31.21 18.44 1.93
N PRO A 876 31.78 18.38 0.72
CA PRO A 876 33.20 18.04 0.55
C PRO A 876 34.16 18.88 1.40
N ASP A 877 33.87 20.17 1.60
CA ASP A 877 34.70 21.04 2.42
C ASP A 877 34.62 20.68 3.92
N ASP A 878 33.44 20.29 4.40
CA ASP A 878 33.24 19.80 5.77
C ASP A 878 34.07 18.52 6.06
N LEU A 879 34.31 17.71 5.04
CA LEU A 879 35.11 16.49 5.10
C LEU A 879 36.61 16.70 4.87
N ASN A 880 37.05 17.97 4.78
CA ASN A 880 38.42 18.32 4.41
C ASN A 880 38.85 17.81 3.03
N MET A 881 37.85 17.69 2.11
CA MET A 881 38.03 17.17 0.75
C MET A 881 37.85 18.24 -0.33
N GLY A 882 38.05 19.52 0.03
CA GLY A 882 37.99 20.65 -0.90
C GLY A 882 38.94 20.55 -2.10
N TRP A 883 40.01 19.75 -1.97
CA TRP A 883 40.94 19.40 -3.05
C TRP A 883 40.25 18.61 -4.21
N ALA A 884 39.17 17.90 -3.91
CA ALA A 884 38.39 17.16 -4.90
C ALA A 884 37.27 18.02 -5.57
N VAL A 885 37.18 19.31 -5.26
CA VAL A 885 36.18 20.23 -5.78
C VAL A 885 36.77 21.10 -6.90
N GLY A 886 36.27 20.90 -8.12
CA GLY A 886 36.67 21.67 -9.32
C GLY A 886 36.00 23.04 -9.37
N ARG A 887 36.52 23.99 -8.61
CA ARG A 887 35.93 25.35 -8.49
C ARG A 887 36.13 26.21 -9.74
N SER A 888 37.03 25.81 -10.64
CA SER A 888 37.34 26.50 -11.90
C SER A 888 36.66 25.87 -13.12
N LYS A 889 35.71 24.96 -12.95
CA LYS A 889 34.96 24.39 -14.08
C LYS A 889 34.19 25.51 -14.80
N PRO A 890 34.11 25.48 -16.15
CA PRO A 890 33.46 26.53 -16.91
C PRO A 890 31.91 26.51 -16.82
N PHE A 891 31.34 25.52 -16.17
CA PHE A 891 29.90 25.36 -15.97
C PHE A 891 29.59 24.77 -14.61
N SER A 892 28.35 24.93 -14.17
CA SER A 892 27.86 24.34 -12.93
C SER A 892 27.73 22.81 -13.04
N TRP A 893 28.23 22.10 -12.03
CA TRP A 893 28.02 20.67 -11.84
C TRP A 893 26.99 20.44 -10.74
N ILE A 894 26.48 19.21 -10.60
CA ILE A 894 25.46 18.89 -9.62
C ILE A 894 26.00 19.13 -8.21
N GLY A 895 25.27 19.98 -7.44
CA GLY A 895 25.66 20.39 -6.08
C GLY A 895 26.44 21.72 -5.99
N TRP A 896 26.96 22.27 -7.09
CA TRP A 896 27.72 23.53 -7.07
C TRP A 896 26.93 24.68 -6.42
N ARG A 897 25.69 24.87 -6.84
CA ARG A 897 24.83 25.92 -6.26
C ARG A 897 24.53 25.67 -4.78
N GLY A 898 24.27 24.41 -4.44
CA GLY A 898 24.02 23.97 -3.06
C GLY A 898 25.19 24.29 -2.14
N MET A 899 26.41 23.94 -2.54
CA MET A 899 27.64 24.23 -1.77
C MET A 899 27.89 25.71 -1.54
N ASN A 900 27.39 26.58 -2.42
CA ASN A 900 27.53 28.03 -2.30
C ASN A 900 26.41 28.72 -1.52
N ARG A 901 25.53 27.99 -0.85
CA ARG A 901 24.52 28.55 0.06
C ARG A 901 25.18 29.13 1.31
N ALA A 902 24.61 30.19 1.88
CA ALA A 902 25.13 30.85 3.06
C ALA A 902 25.38 29.86 4.24
N ASP A 903 24.53 28.86 4.44
CA ASP A 903 24.73 27.85 5.48
C ASP A 903 25.97 26.99 5.21
N CYS A 904 26.21 26.56 3.97
CA CYS A 904 27.32 25.73 3.58
C CYS A 904 28.68 26.47 3.68
N LEU A 905 28.63 27.80 3.61
CA LEU A 905 29.82 28.67 3.70
C LEU A 905 30.17 29.13 5.14
N ARG A 906 29.38 28.71 6.12
CA ARG A 906 29.66 29.06 7.53
C ARG A 906 30.92 28.37 8.03
N GLU A 907 31.75 29.09 8.77
CA GLU A 907 32.97 28.55 9.33
C GLU A 907 32.78 27.63 10.55
N ASP A 908 31.60 27.71 11.19
CA ASP A 908 31.24 26.92 12.38
C ASP A 908 30.46 25.64 12.04
N ARG A 909 30.49 25.20 10.81
CA ARG A 909 29.91 23.91 10.42
C ARG A 909 30.67 22.76 11.09
N LYS A 910 29.99 21.61 11.18
CA LYS A 910 30.66 20.37 11.63
C LYS A 910 31.67 19.94 10.58
N GLN A 911 32.88 19.70 10.99
CA GLN A 911 34.02 19.37 10.11
C GLN A 911 34.68 18.08 10.59
N LEU A 912 35.11 17.24 9.63
CA LEU A 912 35.76 15.96 9.89
C LEU A 912 37.17 16.21 10.54
N VAL A 913 37.36 15.60 11.67
CA VAL A 913 38.63 15.63 12.46
C VAL A 913 38.93 14.25 13.01
N GLY A 914 40.16 14.04 13.42
CA GLY A 914 40.58 12.92 14.28
C GLY A 914 40.33 13.22 15.74
N LEU A 915 40.05 12.17 16.51
CA LEU A 915 40.01 12.22 17.98
C LEU A 915 40.99 11.18 18.57
N ARG A 916 41.81 11.61 19.51
CA ARG A 916 42.67 10.73 20.27
C ARG A 916 42.22 10.73 21.74
N PRO A 917 41.71 9.60 22.25
CA PRO A 917 41.31 9.47 23.64
C PRO A 917 42.48 9.75 24.57
N SER A 918 42.24 10.45 25.67
CA SER A 918 43.31 10.74 26.69
C SER A 918 43.82 9.46 27.32
N ASN A 919 42.98 8.45 27.50
CA ASN A 919 43.39 7.10 27.85
C ASN A 919 43.58 6.26 26.56
N PRO A 920 44.81 5.85 26.22
CA PRO A 920 45.09 5.10 24.99
C PRO A 920 44.34 3.77 24.86
N GLN A 921 43.86 3.19 25.95
CA GLN A 921 43.13 1.93 25.95
C GLN A 921 41.59 2.10 25.81
N GLU A 922 41.12 3.33 25.79
CA GLU A 922 39.70 3.62 25.59
C GLU A 922 39.36 3.77 24.09
N VAL A 923 38.17 3.29 23.72
CA VAL A 923 37.57 3.47 22.41
C VAL A 923 36.27 4.27 22.60
N LEU A 924 36.13 5.37 21.89
CA LEU A 924 34.89 6.16 21.89
C LEU A 924 33.78 5.33 21.26
N PRO A 925 32.57 5.27 21.84
CA PRO A 925 31.46 4.62 21.14
C PRO A 925 31.15 5.31 19.81
N GLU A 926 30.91 4.56 18.75
CA GLU A 926 30.39 5.11 17.49
C GLU A 926 29.05 5.79 17.73
N GLY A 927 28.79 6.89 17.06
CA GLY A 927 27.60 7.72 17.26
C GLY A 927 27.59 8.53 18.54
N ALA A 928 28.60 8.39 19.42
CA ALA A 928 28.69 9.16 20.69
C ALA A 928 28.67 10.66 20.38
N GLN A 929 27.80 11.38 21.06
CA GLN A 929 27.71 12.84 20.97
C GLN A 929 28.87 13.48 21.70
N LEU A 930 29.27 14.66 21.26
CA LEU A 930 30.46 15.37 21.80
C LEU A 930 30.06 16.71 22.39
N VAL A 931 30.70 17.08 23.52
CA VAL A 931 30.52 18.37 24.20
C VAL A 931 31.87 18.97 24.50
N PHE A 932 31.96 20.32 24.58
CA PHE A 932 33.17 21.03 25.07
C PHE A 932 33.16 21.27 26.58
N ASP A 933 31.97 21.27 27.18
CA ASP A 933 31.79 21.55 28.62
C ASP A 933 30.97 20.41 29.26
N THR A 934 31.55 19.77 30.29
CA THR A 934 30.92 18.67 31.02
C THR A 934 29.93 19.11 32.10
N GLN A 935 29.90 20.41 32.42
CA GLN A 935 29.07 20.97 33.49
C GLN A 935 27.70 21.48 32.98
N GLN A 936 27.38 21.23 31.72
CA GLN A 936 26.09 21.65 31.15
C GLN A 936 24.91 20.92 31.77
N ALA A 937 23.82 21.63 31.91
CA ALA A 937 22.54 21.00 32.28
C ALA A 937 22.04 20.06 31.15
N ILE A 938 21.30 19.00 31.52
CA ILE A 938 20.67 18.09 30.57
C ILE A 938 19.33 18.74 30.11
N PRO A 939 19.08 18.78 28.78
CA PRO A 939 19.87 18.24 27.67
C PRO A 939 21.10 19.06 27.31
N MET A 940 22.24 18.41 27.19
CA MET A 940 23.52 19.08 26.87
C MET A 940 23.53 19.57 25.41
N LYS A 941 24.16 20.74 25.16
CA LYS A 941 24.32 21.27 23.80
C LYS A 941 25.49 20.55 23.10
N MET A 942 25.16 19.67 22.17
CA MET A 942 26.13 18.87 21.42
C MET A 942 26.85 19.71 20.36
N VAL A 943 28.12 19.45 20.16
CA VAL A 943 28.99 20.15 19.19
C VAL A 943 29.44 19.25 18.06
N GLY A 944 29.19 17.95 18.14
CA GLY A 944 29.58 16.99 17.15
C GLY A 944 29.20 15.56 17.55
N HIS A 945 29.64 14.60 16.76
CA HIS A 945 29.51 13.18 17.08
C HIS A 945 30.66 12.38 16.46
N VAL A 946 30.90 11.21 17.02
CA VAL A 946 31.86 10.21 16.54
C VAL A 946 31.26 9.47 15.35
N THR A 947 31.99 9.38 14.24
CA THR A 947 31.51 8.69 13.02
C THR A 947 32.13 7.30 12.86
N SER A 948 33.37 7.13 13.23
CA SER A 948 34.14 5.88 13.19
C SER A 948 35.10 5.80 14.38
N SER A 949 35.19 4.66 15.04
CA SER A 949 36.08 4.55 16.24
C SER A 949 36.57 3.12 16.41
N TYR A 950 37.89 2.98 16.60
CA TYR A 950 38.51 1.66 16.64
C TYR A 950 39.72 1.63 17.63
N MET A 951 40.05 0.42 18.08
CA MET A 951 41.36 0.12 18.67
C MET A 951 42.30 -0.28 17.53
N SER A 952 43.33 0.48 17.29
CA SER A 952 44.32 0.17 16.26
C SER A 952 45.42 -0.74 16.77
N ALA A 953 45.58 -1.89 16.08
CA ALA A 953 46.69 -2.80 16.34
C ALA A 953 48.04 -2.25 15.86
N SER A 954 48.02 -1.33 14.90
CA SER A 954 49.24 -0.71 14.32
C SER A 954 49.73 0.49 15.13
N LEU A 955 48.80 1.29 15.66
CA LEU A 955 49.10 2.47 16.47
C LEU A 955 49.25 2.12 17.96
N GLY A 956 48.70 1.01 18.42
CA GLY A 956 48.70 0.58 19.81
C GLY A 956 47.78 1.37 20.74
N HIS A 957 46.83 2.13 20.18
CA HIS A 957 45.89 2.93 20.96
C HIS A 957 44.56 3.10 20.25
N GLY A 958 43.53 3.49 21.00
CA GLY A 958 42.22 3.88 20.46
C GLY A 958 42.29 5.18 19.66
N PHE A 959 41.49 5.30 18.62
CA PHE A 959 41.33 6.51 17.81
C PHE A 959 39.95 6.60 17.21
N ALA A 960 39.55 7.81 16.80
CA ALA A 960 38.26 7.98 16.15
C ALA A 960 38.26 9.06 15.05
N LEU A 961 37.38 8.94 14.08
CA LEU A 961 36.95 10.02 13.21
C LEU A 961 35.68 10.62 13.79
N ALA A 962 35.52 11.92 13.69
CA ALA A 962 34.35 12.63 14.19
C ALA A 962 34.06 13.88 13.38
N VAL A 963 32.81 14.30 13.32
CA VAL A 963 32.45 15.62 12.81
C VAL A 963 32.19 16.56 13.97
N VAL A 964 32.99 17.64 14.05
CA VAL A 964 32.98 18.60 15.17
C VAL A 964 32.78 20.01 14.65
N LYS A 965 31.98 20.81 15.35
CA LYS A 965 31.65 22.21 15.01
C LYS A 965 32.93 23.07 14.98
N GLY A 966 33.29 23.61 13.81
CA GLY A 966 34.53 24.35 13.56
C GLY A 966 35.78 23.50 13.85
N GLY A 967 35.72 22.19 13.65
CA GLY A 967 36.73 21.21 14.10
C GLY A 967 38.10 21.49 13.55
N LEU A 968 38.26 21.90 12.29
CA LEU A 968 39.55 22.19 11.65
C LEU A 968 40.29 23.38 12.32
N LYS A 969 39.57 24.29 12.99
CA LYS A 969 40.13 25.40 13.75
C LYS A 969 40.42 25.07 15.21
N ARG A 970 40.13 23.83 15.64
CA ARG A 970 40.16 23.41 17.06
C ARG A 970 41.18 22.32 17.36
N MET A 971 42.16 22.16 16.50
CA MET A 971 43.22 21.16 16.70
C MET A 971 43.92 21.38 18.05
N GLY A 972 44.13 20.30 18.82
CA GLY A 972 44.71 20.31 20.18
C GLY A 972 43.70 20.65 21.29
N GLN A 973 42.44 21.00 20.99
CA GLN A 973 41.41 21.21 22.02
C GLN A 973 40.82 19.87 22.48
N LYS A 974 40.43 19.86 23.75
CA LYS A 974 39.74 18.72 24.36
C LYS A 974 38.26 18.75 24.05
N VAL A 975 37.71 17.57 23.86
CA VAL A 975 36.30 17.30 23.68
C VAL A 975 35.92 16.09 24.53
N TYR A 976 34.67 16.01 24.94
CA TYR A 976 34.17 14.98 25.85
C TYR A 976 32.99 14.25 25.25
N ALA A 977 32.99 12.91 25.33
CA ALA A 977 31.86 12.07 24.97
C ALA A 977 31.11 11.64 26.24
N PRO A 978 29.90 12.19 26.52
CA PRO A 978 29.09 11.76 27.65
C PRO A 978 28.54 10.35 27.41
N LEU A 979 28.64 9.48 28.39
CA LEU A 979 28.17 8.11 28.37
C LEU A 979 26.84 7.96 29.16
N ALA A 980 26.09 6.90 28.88
CA ALA A 980 24.82 6.64 29.55
C ALA A 980 24.92 6.38 31.05
N ASP A 981 26.11 5.97 31.52
CA ASP A 981 26.43 5.73 32.95
C ASP A 981 26.91 7.01 33.71
N GLY A 982 26.88 8.17 33.03
CA GLY A 982 27.27 9.46 33.58
C GLY A 982 28.78 9.77 33.52
N ARG A 983 29.61 8.86 33.02
CA ARG A 983 31.03 9.11 32.77
C ARG A 983 31.21 9.92 31.47
N PHE A 984 32.43 10.46 31.31
CA PHE A 984 32.86 11.12 30.08
C PHE A 984 34.16 10.50 29.60
N ILE A 985 34.27 10.24 28.30
CA ILE A 985 35.58 9.95 27.69
C ILE A 985 36.12 11.25 27.14
N GLU A 986 37.29 11.62 27.65
CA GLU A 986 38.04 12.79 27.18
C GLU A 986 38.89 12.43 25.97
N ALA A 987 38.87 13.27 24.93
CA ALA A 987 39.69 13.10 23.74
C ALA A 987 40.21 14.44 23.24
N GLU A 988 41.36 14.42 22.58
CA GLU A 988 41.97 15.57 21.90
C GLU A 988 41.59 15.58 20.42
N ILE A 989 41.20 16.74 19.91
CA ILE A 989 40.95 16.96 18.47
C ILE A 989 42.32 17.03 17.77
N CYS A 990 42.52 16.16 16.78
CA CYS A 990 43.77 16.05 16.02
C CYS A 990 43.49 15.85 14.50
N SER A 991 44.57 15.68 13.74
CA SER A 991 44.43 15.31 12.30
C SER A 991 43.62 14.01 12.13
N SER A 992 42.78 13.95 11.13
CA SER A 992 42.06 12.71 10.75
C SER A 992 43.00 11.63 10.19
N VAL A 993 44.26 11.95 9.86
CA VAL A 993 45.27 11.00 9.34
C VAL A 993 46.18 10.58 10.47
N PHE A 994 46.05 9.35 10.97
CA PHE A 994 46.81 8.81 12.09
C PHE A 994 48.00 7.97 11.64
N TYR A 995 47.92 7.36 10.44
CA TYR A 995 48.96 6.45 9.92
C TYR A 995 49.49 6.95 8.57
N ASP A 996 50.83 6.94 8.43
CA ASP A 996 51.57 7.28 7.22
C ASP A 996 51.03 8.57 6.52
N PRO A 997 51.13 9.74 7.14
CA PRO A 997 50.51 10.97 6.63
C PRO A 997 51.07 11.43 5.27
N LYS A 998 52.29 10.99 4.91
CA LYS A 998 52.92 11.32 3.63
C LYS A 998 52.57 10.36 2.49
N GLY A 999 51.91 9.22 2.77
CA GLY A 999 51.56 8.20 1.79
C GLY A 999 52.77 7.43 1.23
N GLU A 1000 53.85 7.31 1.99
CA GLU A 1000 55.09 6.64 1.57
C GLU A 1000 54.89 5.11 1.41
N ARG A 1001 54.00 4.53 2.23
CA ARG A 1001 53.66 3.09 2.22
C ARG A 1001 53.00 2.59 0.91
N GLN A 1002 52.47 3.47 0.12
CA GLN A 1002 51.89 3.13 -1.20
C GLN A 1002 52.96 2.97 -2.30
N ASN A 1003 54.18 3.40 -2.09
CA ASN A 1003 55.26 3.44 -3.02
C ASN A 1003 56.48 2.65 -2.59
N VAL A 1004 56.32 1.65 -1.73
CA VAL A 1004 57.42 0.73 -1.34
C VAL A 1004 57.82 -0.19 -2.51
N ASP A 1005 59.06 -0.66 -2.51
CA ASP A 1005 59.62 -1.53 -3.53
C ASP A 1005 59.12 -2.96 -3.48
#